data_05272e896dbad07ce6d4e565bd340b10
#
_entry.id   05272e896dbad07ce6d4e565bd340b10
#
_cell.length_a   1.000
_cell.length_b   1.000
_cell.length_c   1.000
_cell.angle_alpha   90.00
_cell.angle_beta   90.00
_cell.angle_gamma   90.00
#
_symmetry.space_group_name_H-M   'P 1'
#
loop_
_entity.id
_entity.type
_entity.pdbx_description
1 polymer ?
#
loop_
_entity_poly.entity_id
_entity_poly.type
_entity_poly.pdbx_seq_one_letter_code
_entity_poly.pdbx_strand_id
1 'polypeptide(L)'
;MQHLVERAIHNQNLDSVAEEISLAATDFNIMVYILLDDTSLIRYANHVVWRDSRASQVIDGYSMALHRQVVDSGKPRIFANMDRLSIQAYYPVITEAPVSFGGKAELLYLEYDLSPAMAKVTDDLNLRFMRVWGLGALFVLGFMLVLHFMLIRPLRALAWQARGGENIPFHMDNTWVFSEIRVLKDYLHRSQQKLQRTQKQLRDNEQRWLFAVEGTRNGIWDWNIASGEVFLSDRWKEMIGYGPHELEGLYSTWESRLHPDDKGAVLSSLQAYLNGETEAFESVHRLRHKEGHYIWVLDRGMLVEWDEQGRPCRIIGTHADVSDDVRNQQALAHLANHDALTNLANRRSLMDALYEQQKHCRNSQQCAALFLIDLDNFKTINDTLGHHLGDRLLIQLAARFSGYFSANTLVARLGGDEFVILAKDLTQDRATAARRALALASEIRQLVARPFNISDKQLHVSASIGVCLFDDQDDIDAEELLKRADMAMFQAKEGGRDNCMIYNSEMEVKAHQNLLIQNELRYAIERQQLSLVYQPIVDAQGKLTGAEALLRWQHPQQGNISPADFIPVAEGSGLISEIGHWVILEVCRFIREQQARGIGVPKIAINLSARQFNQPEFVERLIALLKAQGIATDALELELTEYALLTNLCIMNTRIDLLRKAGISVAIDDFGTGYSSLSYLQNLPLSRLKIDASFVQKIGSGRSADAIVKAIIEMAHSLELKVVAEGVETAQQRAFLNQLGCDNFQGYLFSQPLPEVEFAALLRPPRRKLPYAAPGS
;
A
#
# COMPACT_ATOMS: atom_id res chain seq x y z
N MET A 1 7.10 20.87 -11.08
CA MET A 1 6.95 19.47 -11.51
C MET A 1 8.13 18.99 -12.36
N GLN A 2 8.41 19.52 -13.55
CA GLN A 2 9.53 19.04 -14.39
C GLN A 2 10.85 18.94 -13.62
N HIS A 3 11.30 20.03 -12.95
CA HIS A 3 12.55 20.05 -12.20
C HIS A 3 12.59 19.09 -10.99
N LEU A 4 11.45 18.73 -10.43
CA LEU A 4 11.38 17.76 -9.34
C LEU A 4 11.59 16.35 -9.88
N VAL A 5 10.95 16.01 -11.00
CA VAL A 5 11.14 14.72 -11.70
C VAL A 5 12.58 14.60 -12.21
N GLU A 6 13.13 15.63 -12.86
CA GLU A 6 14.53 15.65 -13.30
C GLU A 6 15.52 15.44 -12.14
N ARG A 7 15.28 16.11 -11.01
CA ARG A 7 16.11 15.98 -9.80
C ARG A 7 16.01 14.59 -9.18
N ALA A 8 14.82 14.01 -9.17
CA ALA A 8 14.60 12.65 -8.66
C ALA A 8 15.30 11.60 -9.53
N ILE A 9 15.25 11.76 -10.87
CA ILE A 9 15.97 10.89 -11.81
C ILE A 9 17.48 11.05 -11.66
N HIS A 10 17.98 12.27 -11.54
CA HIS A 10 19.41 12.55 -11.36
C HIS A 10 19.95 11.90 -10.07
N ASN A 11 19.18 11.88 -9.00
CA ASN A 11 19.52 11.27 -7.73
C ASN A 11 19.27 9.75 -7.69
N GLN A 12 18.90 9.12 -8.79
CA GLN A 12 18.57 7.68 -8.90
C GLN A 12 17.47 7.22 -7.92
N ASN A 13 16.62 8.13 -7.50
CA ASN A 13 15.52 7.83 -6.58
C ASN A 13 14.22 7.59 -7.37
N LEU A 14 14.06 6.36 -7.86
CA LEU A 14 12.93 5.95 -8.70
C LEU A 14 11.58 5.99 -7.95
N ASP A 15 11.59 5.80 -6.64
CA ASP A 15 10.38 5.89 -5.82
C ASP A 15 9.87 7.33 -5.76
N SER A 16 10.77 8.32 -5.66
CA SER A 16 10.41 9.74 -5.73
C SER A 16 9.88 10.15 -7.11
N VAL A 17 10.37 9.56 -8.20
CA VAL A 17 9.80 9.80 -9.54
C VAL A 17 8.37 9.31 -9.63
N ALA A 18 8.11 8.11 -9.11
CA ALA A 18 6.77 7.55 -9.08
C ALA A 18 5.82 8.37 -8.21
N GLU A 19 6.30 8.87 -7.07
CA GLU A 19 5.53 9.71 -6.16
C GLU A 19 5.16 11.05 -6.77
N GLU A 20 6.11 11.75 -7.40
CA GLU A 20 5.88 13.04 -8.06
C GLU A 20 4.91 12.93 -9.25
N ILE A 21 5.01 11.87 -10.04
CA ILE A 21 4.09 11.63 -11.15
C ILE A 21 2.69 11.24 -10.63
N SER A 22 2.61 10.49 -9.53
CA SER A 22 1.33 10.14 -8.90
C SER A 22 0.66 11.34 -8.25
N LEU A 23 1.42 12.25 -7.65
CA LEU A 23 0.88 13.52 -7.10
C LEU A 23 0.22 14.37 -8.18
N ALA A 24 0.68 14.31 -9.42
CA ALA A 24 0.03 15.01 -10.54
C ALA A 24 -1.41 14.53 -10.79
N ALA A 25 -1.78 13.32 -10.36
CA ALA A 25 -3.16 12.84 -10.44
C ALA A 25 -4.13 13.58 -9.49
N THR A 26 -3.63 14.38 -8.56
CA THR A 26 -4.45 15.20 -7.66
C THR A 26 -4.87 16.54 -8.28
N ASP A 27 -4.21 16.99 -9.35
CA ASP A 27 -4.61 18.17 -10.10
C ASP A 27 -5.58 17.78 -11.22
N PHE A 28 -6.86 18.13 -11.05
CA PHE A 28 -7.93 17.80 -12.00
C PHE A 28 -7.72 18.37 -13.42
N ASN A 29 -6.83 19.32 -13.59
CA ASN A 29 -6.52 19.88 -14.91
C ASN A 29 -5.39 19.13 -15.61
N ILE A 30 -4.65 18.27 -14.92
CA ILE A 30 -3.60 17.47 -15.54
C ILE A 30 -4.22 16.16 -16.06
N MET A 31 -4.46 16.12 -17.37
CA MET A 31 -5.03 14.95 -18.04
C MET A 31 -4.02 13.81 -18.13
N VAL A 32 -2.81 14.12 -18.51
CA VAL A 32 -1.72 13.15 -18.72
C VAL A 32 -0.43 13.70 -18.14
N TYR A 33 0.26 12.92 -17.34
CA TYR A 33 1.61 13.20 -16.88
C TYR A 33 2.40 11.90 -16.80
N ILE A 34 3.30 11.71 -17.73
CA ILE A 34 4.01 10.44 -17.92
C ILE A 34 5.48 10.64 -18.23
N LEU A 35 6.29 9.70 -17.77
CA LEU A 35 7.69 9.56 -18.16
C LEU A 35 7.85 8.38 -19.12
N LEU A 36 8.53 8.61 -20.21
CA LEU A 36 8.67 7.71 -21.35
C LEU A 36 10.15 7.43 -21.64
N ASP A 37 10.42 6.24 -22.15
CA ASP A 37 11.73 5.97 -22.76
C ASP A 37 11.78 6.40 -24.25
N ASP A 38 12.92 6.27 -24.87
CA ASP A 38 13.15 6.61 -26.28
C ASP A 38 12.27 5.82 -27.27
N THR A 39 11.69 4.70 -26.85
CA THR A 39 10.77 3.88 -27.64
C THR A 39 9.31 4.23 -27.43
N SER A 40 9.02 5.27 -26.62
CA SER A 40 7.69 5.69 -26.18
C SER A 40 6.98 4.71 -25.23
N LEU A 41 7.70 3.82 -24.59
CA LEU A 41 7.16 2.99 -23.55
C LEU A 41 7.01 3.80 -22.25
N ILE A 42 5.86 3.77 -21.66
CA ILE A 42 5.55 4.54 -20.45
C ILE A 42 6.17 3.84 -19.23
N ARG A 43 7.11 4.52 -18.60
CA ARG A 43 7.78 4.02 -17.39
C ARG A 43 7.03 4.41 -16.13
N TYR A 44 6.57 5.65 -16.06
CA TYR A 44 5.76 6.17 -14.97
C TYR A 44 4.61 7.00 -15.52
N ALA A 45 3.46 6.93 -14.90
CA ALA A 45 2.26 7.65 -15.31
C ALA A 45 1.42 8.05 -14.10
N ASN A 46 0.71 9.17 -14.22
CA ASN A 46 -0.34 9.56 -13.28
C ASN A 46 -1.57 8.63 -13.33
N HIS A 47 -1.69 7.79 -14.35
CA HIS A 47 -2.65 6.68 -14.43
C HIS A 47 -1.92 5.34 -14.50
N VAL A 48 -2.05 4.52 -13.49
CA VAL A 48 -1.32 3.24 -13.33
C VAL A 48 -1.57 2.26 -14.49
N VAL A 49 -2.77 2.32 -15.09
CA VAL A 49 -3.18 1.44 -16.21
C VAL A 49 -2.32 1.65 -17.47
N TRP A 50 -1.66 2.79 -17.61
CA TRP A 50 -0.85 3.11 -18.79
C TRP A 50 0.59 2.64 -18.67
N ARG A 51 1.04 2.25 -17.50
CA ARG A 51 2.42 1.80 -17.28
C ARG A 51 2.73 0.57 -18.13
N ASP A 52 3.93 0.50 -18.65
CA ASP A 52 4.43 -0.56 -19.55
C ASP A 52 3.68 -0.69 -20.89
N SER A 53 2.85 0.32 -21.23
CA SER A 53 2.20 0.44 -22.53
C SER A 53 2.91 1.48 -23.40
N ARG A 54 2.73 1.41 -24.72
CA ARG A 54 3.23 2.47 -25.61
C ARG A 54 2.30 3.67 -25.58
N ALA A 55 2.84 4.87 -25.37
CA ALA A 55 2.06 6.11 -25.28
C ALA A 55 1.16 6.33 -26.49
N SER A 56 1.61 6.00 -27.69
CA SER A 56 0.83 6.11 -28.93
C SER A 56 -0.37 5.18 -29.02
N GLN A 57 -0.48 4.17 -28.16
CA GLN A 57 -1.59 3.22 -28.15
C GLN A 57 -2.64 3.54 -27.07
N VAL A 58 -2.25 4.22 -26.01
CA VAL A 58 -3.10 4.45 -24.84
C VAL A 58 -3.42 5.93 -24.60
N ILE A 59 -2.68 6.85 -25.26
CA ILE A 59 -2.89 8.29 -25.10
C ILE A 59 -3.29 8.87 -26.44
N ASP A 60 -4.54 9.25 -26.53
CA ASP A 60 -5.09 9.93 -27.70
C ASP A 60 -4.41 11.30 -27.90
N GLY A 61 -3.97 11.58 -29.12
CA GLY A 61 -3.32 12.84 -29.46
C GLY A 61 -1.82 12.87 -29.16
N TYR A 62 -1.23 11.80 -28.64
CA TYR A 62 0.20 11.69 -28.49
C TYR A 62 0.91 11.51 -29.83
N SER A 63 1.91 12.35 -30.09
CA SER A 63 2.63 12.37 -31.37
C SER A 63 4.02 11.74 -31.26
N MET A 64 4.20 10.57 -31.89
CA MET A 64 5.52 9.93 -32.02
C MET A 64 6.54 10.77 -32.82
N ALA A 65 6.05 11.60 -33.75
CA ALA A 65 6.92 12.48 -34.51
C ALA A 65 7.52 13.56 -33.62
N LEU A 66 6.70 14.16 -32.76
CA LEU A 66 7.15 15.16 -31.79
C LEU A 66 8.03 14.54 -30.71
N HIS A 67 7.69 13.33 -30.24
CA HIS A 67 8.53 12.58 -29.31
C HIS A 67 9.97 12.47 -29.84
N ARG A 68 10.14 11.90 -31.03
CA ARG A 68 11.47 11.76 -31.67
C ARG A 68 12.16 13.09 -31.88
N GLN A 69 11.42 14.09 -32.35
CA GLN A 69 11.98 15.43 -32.57
C GLN A 69 12.52 16.06 -31.27
N VAL A 70 11.84 15.84 -30.13
CA VAL A 70 12.25 16.38 -28.83
C VAL A 70 13.44 15.62 -28.27
N VAL A 71 13.42 14.29 -28.37
CA VAL A 71 14.54 13.43 -27.95
C VAL A 71 15.80 13.76 -28.76
N ASP A 72 15.67 13.87 -30.08
CA ASP A 72 16.82 14.14 -30.98
C ASP A 72 17.36 15.57 -30.83
N SER A 73 16.48 16.56 -30.61
CA SER A 73 16.88 17.96 -30.50
C SER A 73 17.32 18.42 -29.13
N GLY A 74 16.95 17.65 -28.08
CA GLY A 74 17.15 18.03 -26.66
C GLY A 74 16.41 19.30 -26.25
N LYS A 75 15.41 19.77 -27.03
CA LYS A 75 14.66 20.99 -26.74
C LYS A 75 13.19 20.68 -26.46
N PRO A 76 12.60 21.25 -25.40
CA PRO A 76 11.20 21.03 -25.11
C PRO A 76 10.29 21.63 -26.21
N ARG A 77 9.12 21.01 -26.36
CA ARG A 77 8.06 21.51 -27.24
C ARG A 77 6.77 21.62 -26.44
N ILE A 78 6.18 22.80 -26.48
CA ILE A 78 4.91 23.12 -25.85
C ILE A 78 4.02 23.73 -26.90
N PHE A 79 2.82 23.26 -27.05
CA PHE A 79 1.82 23.81 -27.94
C PHE A 79 0.40 23.57 -27.41
N ALA A 80 -0.52 24.42 -27.83
CA ALA A 80 -1.92 24.26 -27.54
C ALA A 80 -2.56 23.38 -28.61
N ASN A 81 -3.22 22.33 -28.19
CA ASN A 81 -4.07 21.49 -29.03
C ASN A 81 -5.49 22.03 -28.96
N MET A 82 -5.91 22.77 -29.96
CA MET A 82 -7.23 23.43 -29.96
C MET A 82 -8.38 22.45 -30.16
N ASP A 83 -8.15 21.31 -30.80
CA ASP A 83 -9.18 20.27 -31.01
C ASP A 83 -9.51 19.55 -29.70
N ARG A 84 -8.55 19.46 -28.80
CA ARG A 84 -8.70 18.81 -27.50
C ARG A 84 -8.82 19.80 -26.33
N LEU A 85 -8.72 21.10 -26.62
CA LEU A 85 -8.66 22.16 -25.62
C LEU A 85 -7.63 21.88 -24.53
N SER A 86 -6.43 21.45 -24.92
CA SER A 86 -5.36 21.10 -23.99
C SER A 86 -4.04 21.77 -24.38
N ILE A 87 -3.15 21.94 -23.40
CA ILE A 87 -1.75 22.25 -23.63
C ILE A 87 -0.97 20.94 -23.52
N GLN A 88 -0.26 20.61 -24.58
CA GLN A 88 0.62 19.46 -24.65
C GLN A 88 2.07 19.90 -24.58
N ALA A 89 2.84 19.28 -23.70
CA ALA A 89 4.23 19.60 -23.50
C ALA A 89 5.09 18.33 -23.53
N TYR A 90 6.13 18.36 -24.33
CA TYR A 90 7.14 17.32 -24.45
C TYR A 90 8.47 17.88 -23.95
N TYR A 91 8.98 17.34 -22.85
CA TYR A 91 10.24 17.78 -22.23
C TYR A 91 11.28 16.66 -22.29
N PRO A 92 12.45 16.89 -22.90
CA PRO A 92 13.52 15.92 -22.83
C PRO A 92 14.11 15.89 -21.42
N VAL A 93 14.31 14.72 -20.86
CA VAL A 93 15.01 14.51 -19.58
C VAL A 93 16.44 14.12 -19.92
N ILE A 94 17.38 15.03 -19.65
CA ILE A 94 18.81 14.82 -19.93
C ILE A 94 19.45 14.29 -18.65
N THR A 95 19.90 13.04 -18.68
CA THR A 95 20.66 12.43 -17.60
C THR A 95 22.15 12.41 -17.93
N GLU A 96 22.99 13.11 -17.16
CA GLU A 96 24.45 13.18 -17.36
C GLU A 96 25.19 11.91 -16.95
N ALA A 97 24.54 10.92 -16.35
CA ALA A 97 25.15 9.68 -15.91
C ALA A 97 24.70 8.48 -16.76
N PRO A 98 25.61 7.57 -17.14
CA PRO A 98 25.23 6.33 -17.78
C PRO A 98 24.61 5.41 -16.75
N VAL A 99 23.33 5.57 -16.48
CA VAL A 99 22.60 4.74 -15.54
C VAL A 99 21.81 3.68 -16.31
N SER A 100 22.05 2.48 -15.95
CA SER A 100 21.40 1.16 -16.05
C SER A 100 20.00 1.01 -16.66
N PHE A 101 19.53 1.92 -17.44
CA PHE A 101 18.32 1.85 -18.27
C PHE A 101 18.61 2.00 -19.76
N GLY A 102 19.73 1.48 -20.23
CA GLY A 102 19.99 1.39 -21.67
C GLY A 102 20.42 2.69 -22.38
N GLY A 103 20.91 3.71 -21.66
CA GLY A 103 21.67 4.83 -22.24
C GLY A 103 20.96 5.68 -23.27
N LYS A 104 19.65 5.89 -23.19
CA LYS A 104 18.88 6.67 -24.15
C LYS A 104 18.03 7.73 -23.45
N ALA A 105 17.87 8.88 -24.12
CA ALA A 105 17.14 10.02 -23.58
C ALA A 105 15.69 9.67 -23.23
N GLU A 106 15.28 9.99 -22.02
CA GLU A 106 13.89 9.86 -21.55
C GLU A 106 13.10 11.13 -21.89
N LEU A 107 11.81 11.02 -21.97
CA LEU A 107 10.91 12.14 -22.27
C LEU A 107 9.78 12.21 -21.25
N LEU A 108 9.57 13.40 -20.72
CA LEU A 108 8.42 13.72 -19.87
C LEU A 108 7.33 14.36 -20.73
N TYR A 109 6.15 13.74 -20.76
CA TYR A 109 4.98 14.28 -21.47
C TYR A 109 3.92 14.70 -20.46
N LEU A 110 3.40 15.91 -20.69
CA LEU A 110 2.33 16.51 -19.91
C LEU A 110 1.21 16.98 -20.85
N GLU A 111 -0.02 16.66 -20.51
CA GLU A 111 -1.21 17.26 -21.12
C GLU A 111 -2.10 17.89 -20.04
N TYR A 112 -2.38 19.19 -20.23
CA TYR A 112 -3.13 20.00 -19.29
C TYR A 112 -4.44 20.49 -19.94
N ASP A 113 -5.56 20.30 -19.27
CA ASP A 113 -6.90 20.68 -19.74
C ASP A 113 -7.10 22.20 -19.68
N LEU A 114 -7.43 22.79 -20.82
CA LEU A 114 -7.77 24.20 -20.93
C LEU A 114 -9.28 24.47 -20.91
N SER A 115 -10.11 23.41 -20.93
CA SER A 115 -11.57 23.56 -21.03
C SER A 115 -12.15 24.46 -19.95
N PRO A 116 -11.70 24.39 -18.66
CA PRO A 116 -12.23 25.27 -17.63
C PRO A 116 -11.84 26.74 -17.83
N ALA A 117 -10.61 26.95 -18.35
CA ALA A 117 -10.11 28.31 -18.60
C ALA A 117 -10.79 28.94 -19.84
N MET A 118 -11.01 28.12 -20.89
CA MET A 118 -11.68 28.57 -22.10
C MET A 118 -13.17 28.81 -21.88
N ALA A 119 -13.82 27.99 -21.05
CA ALA A 119 -15.22 28.23 -20.66
C ALA A 119 -15.39 29.60 -20.00
N LYS A 120 -14.48 29.99 -19.13
CA LYS A 120 -14.50 31.30 -18.48
C LYS A 120 -14.28 32.47 -19.45
N VAL A 121 -13.45 32.27 -20.46
CA VAL A 121 -13.20 33.28 -21.50
C VAL A 121 -14.39 33.41 -22.46
N THR A 122 -15.04 32.31 -22.81
CA THR A 122 -16.25 32.33 -23.65
C THR A 122 -17.43 32.95 -22.93
N ASP A 123 -17.57 32.73 -21.65
CA ASP A 123 -18.63 33.38 -20.84
C ASP A 123 -18.43 34.90 -20.77
N ASP A 124 -17.22 35.35 -20.58
CA ASP A 124 -16.89 36.79 -20.54
C ASP A 124 -17.09 37.47 -21.89
N LEU A 125 -16.75 36.76 -22.98
CA LEU A 125 -16.99 37.24 -24.36
C LEU A 125 -18.49 37.29 -24.69
N ASN A 126 -19.25 36.29 -24.30
CA ASN A 126 -20.69 36.26 -24.52
C ASN A 126 -21.40 37.36 -23.74
N LEU A 127 -20.96 37.65 -22.53
CA LEU A 127 -21.52 38.74 -21.69
C LEU A 127 -21.24 40.13 -22.31
N ARG A 128 -20.07 40.33 -22.90
CA ARG A 128 -19.69 41.58 -23.63
C ARG A 128 -20.48 41.70 -24.92
N PHE A 129 -20.65 40.63 -25.68
CA PHE A 129 -21.46 40.58 -26.89
C PHE A 129 -22.92 40.92 -26.60
N MET A 130 -23.51 40.30 -25.54
CA MET A 130 -24.91 40.57 -25.16
C MET A 130 -25.13 42.04 -24.72
N ARG A 131 -24.16 42.70 -24.08
CA ARG A 131 -24.24 44.12 -23.70
C ARG A 131 -24.23 45.03 -24.91
N VAL A 132 -23.38 44.76 -25.92
CA VAL A 132 -23.27 45.60 -27.13
C VAL A 132 -24.53 45.44 -28.00
N TRP A 133 -25.05 44.24 -28.17
CA TRP A 133 -26.28 43.99 -28.93
C TRP A 133 -27.52 44.42 -28.21
N GLY A 134 -27.55 44.36 -26.85
CA GLY A 134 -28.65 44.84 -26.04
C GLY A 134 -28.83 46.33 -26.14
N LEU A 135 -27.74 47.12 -26.13
CA LEU A 135 -27.77 48.59 -26.36
C LEU A 135 -28.19 48.98 -27.76
N GLY A 136 -27.74 48.22 -28.80
CA GLY A 136 -28.14 48.41 -30.18
C GLY A 136 -29.64 48.13 -30.41
N ALA A 137 -30.15 47.07 -29.80
CA ALA A 137 -31.56 46.70 -29.87
C ALA A 137 -32.46 47.74 -29.17
N LEU A 138 -32.02 48.29 -28.04
CA LEU A 138 -32.73 49.34 -27.34
C LEU A 138 -32.85 50.64 -28.17
N PHE A 139 -31.82 50.99 -28.94
CA PHE A 139 -31.82 52.15 -29.79
C PHE A 139 -32.76 51.98 -30.99
N VAL A 140 -32.74 50.79 -31.62
CA VAL A 140 -33.67 50.44 -32.72
C VAL A 140 -35.11 50.37 -32.23
N LEU A 141 -35.34 49.82 -31.01
CA LEU A 141 -36.65 49.74 -30.41
C LEU A 141 -37.21 51.15 -30.07
N GLY A 142 -36.35 52.04 -29.55
CA GLY A 142 -36.72 53.43 -29.27
C GLY A 142 -37.11 54.18 -30.54
N PHE A 143 -36.38 54.02 -31.64
CA PHE A 143 -36.68 54.59 -32.94
C PHE A 143 -37.98 54.03 -33.55
N MET A 144 -38.16 52.74 -33.49
CA MET A 144 -39.40 52.07 -33.91
C MET A 144 -40.62 52.53 -33.07
N LEU A 145 -40.44 52.72 -31.79
CA LEU A 145 -41.49 53.22 -30.89
C LEU A 145 -41.94 54.65 -31.27
N VAL A 146 -40.98 55.51 -31.55
CA VAL A 146 -41.28 56.89 -31.99
C VAL A 146 -42.04 56.88 -33.33
N LEU A 147 -41.63 56.06 -34.28
CA LEU A 147 -42.26 55.88 -35.56
C LEU A 147 -43.67 55.28 -35.43
N HIS A 148 -43.81 54.29 -34.55
CA HIS A 148 -45.08 53.67 -34.25
C HIS A 148 -46.10 54.61 -33.62
N PHE A 149 -45.65 55.42 -32.66
CA PHE A 149 -46.52 56.37 -31.97
C PHE A 149 -46.86 57.61 -32.82
N MET A 150 -45.96 58.07 -33.71
CA MET A 150 -46.22 59.23 -34.55
C MET A 150 -47.01 58.92 -35.87
N LEU A 151 -46.80 57.71 -36.46
CA LEU A 151 -47.41 57.40 -37.75
C LEU A 151 -48.32 56.16 -37.78
N ILE A 152 -47.95 55.07 -37.09
CA ILE A 152 -48.64 53.80 -37.30
C ILE A 152 -49.88 53.68 -36.36
N ARG A 153 -49.79 54.24 -35.18
CA ARG A 153 -50.86 54.17 -34.18
C ARG A 153 -52.14 54.91 -34.59
N PRO A 154 -52.04 56.16 -35.13
CA PRO A 154 -53.22 56.83 -35.63
C PRO A 154 -53.79 56.13 -36.88
N LEU A 155 -53.00 55.61 -37.77
CA LEU A 155 -53.41 54.90 -38.96
C LEU A 155 -54.06 53.51 -38.62
N ARG A 156 -53.52 52.77 -37.65
CA ARG A 156 -54.17 51.53 -37.16
C ARG A 156 -55.42 51.76 -36.37
N ALA A 157 -55.52 52.81 -35.62
CA ALA A 157 -56.78 53.18 -34.94
C ALA A 157 -57.88 53.51 -35.93
N LEU A 158 -57.56 54.20 -37.04
CA LEU A 158 -58.48 54.46 -38.16
C LEU A 158 -58.81 53.15 -38.95
N ALA A 159 -57.87 52.27 -39.15
CA ALA A 159 -58.08 51.01 -39.85
C ALA A 159 -58.89 50.00 -39.00
N TRP A 160 -58.77 50.03 -37.70
CA TRP A 160 -59.51 49.16 -36.77
C TRP A 160 -60.94 49.65 -36.60
N GLN A 161 -61.19 51.00 -36.59
CA GLN A 161 -62.53 51.60 -36.67
C GLN A 161 -63.22 51.26 -38.00
N ALA A 162 -62.46 51.08 -39.09
CA ALA A 162 -63.03 50.75 -40.39
C ALA A 162 -63.38 49.23 -40.56
N ARG A 163 -62.94 48.32 -39.67
CA ARG A 163 -63.23 46.88 -39.76
C ARG A 163 -64.26 46.33 -38.74
N GLY A 164 -64.65 47.10 -37.75
CA GLY A 164 -65.60 46.67 -36.76
C GLY A 164 -66.80 47.63 -36.73
N GLY A 165 -67.85 47.29 -37.45
CA GLY A 165 -69.05 48.09 -37.50
C GLY A 165 -69.68 48.23 -36.13
N GLU A 166 -69.48 49.35 -35.53
CA GLU A 166 -70.39 50.03 -34.61
C GLU A 166 -69.95 51.49 -34.48
N ASN A 167 -70.82 52.38 -34.89
CA ASN A 167 -70.59 53.86 -34.89
C ASN A 167 -70.43 54.41 -33.51
N ILE A 168 -69.25 54.82 -33.15
CA ILE A 168 -69.05 55.87 -32.15
C ILE A 168 -68.17 56.95 -32.83
N PRO A 169 -68.70 58.17 -33.04
CA PRO A 169 -67.94 59.24 -33.69
C PRO A 169 -66.80 59.70 -32.75
N PHE A 170 -65.58 59.46 -33.15
CA PHE A 170 -64.41 60.00 -32.48
C PHE A 170 -64.03 61.32 -33.11
N HIS A 171 -64.52 62.42 -32.52
CA HIS A 171 -64.02 63.72 -32.82
C HIS A 171 -62.66 63.92 -32.21
N MET A 172 -61.68 64.11 -33.03
CA MET A 172 -60.38 64.63 -32.60
C MET A 172 -60.52 66.14 -32.47
N ASP A 173 -60.81 66.58 -31.27
CA ASP A 173 -60.41 67.92 -30.80
C ASP A 173 -60.19 67.90 -29.34
N ASN A 174 -59.05 68.48 -28.97
CA ASN A 174 -58.54 68.70 -27.67
C ASN A 174 -59.56 69.44 -26.83
N THR A 175 -59.69 68.99 -25.56
CA THR A 175 -60.37 69.68 -24.47
C THR A 175 -61.88 69.53 -24.41
N TRP A 176 -62.36 68.93 -23.32
CA TRP A 176 -63.71 69.08 -22.80
C TRP A 176 -64.81 68.08 -23.22
N VAL A 177 -64.56 66.86 -23.45
CA VAL A 177 -65.71 65.92 -23.48
C VAL A 177 -65.29 64.60 -22.81
N PHE A 178 -66.10 64.19 -21.81
CA PHE A 178 -66.20 62.91 -21.13
C PHE A 178 -65.15 62.54 -20.10
N SER A 179 -65.17 63.29 -18.96
CA SER A 179 -64.59 62.87 -17.70
C SER A 179 -65.09 61.47 -17.30
N GLU A 180 -66.38 61.19 -17.49
CA GLU A 180 -66.99 59.89 -17.10
C GLU A 180 -66.58 58.73 -18.00
N ILE A 181 -66.45 58.90 -19.31
CA ILE A 181 -65.98 57.86 -20.23
C ILE A 181 -64.50 57.65 -19.98
N ARG A 182 -63.74 58.63 -19.66
CA ARG A 182 -62.37 58.54 -19.29
C ARG A 182 -62.21 57.73 -17.98
N VAL A 183 -63.09 58.07 -16.99
CA VAL A 183 -63.11 57.35 -15.70
C VAL A 183 -63.58 55.90 -15.89
N LEU A 184 -64.61 55.61 -16.74
CA LEU A 184 -65.03 54.24 -17.03
C LEU A 184 -64.00 53.46 -17.86
N LYS A 185 -63.40 54.11 -18.87
CA LYS A 185 -62.30 53.53 -19.65
C LYS A 185 -61.09 53.24 -18.78
N ASP A 186 -60.73 54.17 -17.91
CA ASP A 186 -59.62 53.98 -16.95
C ASP A 186 -59.96 52.92 -15.91
N TYR A 187 -61.23 52.84 -15.46
CA TYR A 187 -61.66 51.79 -14.56
C TYR A 187 -61.64 50.40 -15.26
N LEU A 188 -62.20 50.24 -16.45
CA LEU A 188 -62.16 49.00 -17.25
C LEU A 188 -60.73 48.62 -17.62
N HIS A 189 -59.91 49.61 -18.00
CA HIS A 189 -58.54 49.38 -18.35
C HIS A 189 -57.72 48.93 -17.10
N ARG A 190 -57.95 49.56 -15.94
CA ARG A 190 -57.34 49.12 -14.68
C ARG A 190 -57.85 47.74 -14.25
N SER A 191 -59.14 47.45 -14.43
CA SER A 191 -59.71 46.15 -14.12
C SER A 191 -59.17 45.05 -15.04
N GLN A 192 -59.08 45.29 -16.36
CA GLN A 192 -58.46 44.38 -17.31
C GLN A 192 -56.94 44.20 -17.01
N GLN A 193 -56.21 45.28 -16.71
CA GLN A 193 -54.83 45.20 -16.33
C GLN A 193 -54.62 44.42 -15.04
N LYS A 194 -55.53 44.64 -14.05
CA LYS A 194 -55.52 43.88 -12.81
C LYS A 194 -55.78 42.38 -13.07
N LEU A 195 -56.78 42.05 -13.90
CA LEU A 195 -57.06 40.67 -14.25
C LEU A 195 -55.92 40.02 -15.03
N GLN A 196 -55.32 40.70 -16.02
CA GLN A 196 -54.19 40.23 -16.76
C GLN A 196 -52.95 40.07 -15.88
N ARG A 197 -52.73 41.06 -14.94
CA ARG A 197 -51.61 40.93 -13.97
C ARG A 197 -51.82 39.73 -13.05
N THR A 198 -53.05 39.52 -12.56
CA THR A 198 -53.37 38.41 -11.67
C THR A 198 -53.24 37.07 -12.43
N GLN A 199 -53.76 37.01 -13.67
CA GLN A 199 -53.59 35.82 -14.50
C GLN A 199 -52.13 35.55 -14.86
N LYS A 200 -51.34 36.60 -15.14
CA LYS A 200 -49.93 36.48 -15.39
C LYS A 200 -49.16 36.02 -14.11
N GLN A 201 -49.51 36.64 -12.95
CA GLN A 201 -48.94 36.24 -11.67
C GLN A 201 -49.28 34.76 -11.33
N LEU A 202 -50.54 34.39 -11.60
CA LEU A 202 -50.96 32.98 -11.40
C LEU A 202 -50.16 32.01 -12.31
N ARG A 203 -50.03 32.37 -13.59
CA ARG A 203 -49.23 31.58 -14.56
C ARG A 203 -47.75 31.58 -14.16
N ASP A 204 -47.19 32.71 -13.84
CA ASP A 204 -45.79 32.84 -13.43
C ASP A 204 -45.50 32.03 -12.14
N ASN A 205 -46.46 32.06 -11.19
CA ASN A 205 -46.39 31.25 -9.97
C ASN A 205 -46.56 29.75 -10.27
N GLU A 206 -47.52 29.40 -11.11
CA GLU A 206 -47.74 28.02 -11.55
C GLU A 206 -46.53 27.47 -12.29
N GLN A 207 -45.91 28.26 -13.18
CA GLN A 207 -44.68 27.87 -13.86
C GLN A 207 -43.49 27.79 -12.89
N ARG A 208 -43.37 28.70 -11.98
CA ARG A 208 -42.33 28.62 -10.94
C ARG A 208 -42.50 27.39 -10.07
N TRP A 209 -43.75 27.10 -9.71
CA TRP A 209 -44.04 25.92 -8.90
C TRP A 209 -43.75 24.63 -9.67
N LEU A 210 -44.17 24.55 -10.93
CA LEU A 210 -43.84 23.42 -11.83
C LEU A 210 -42.35 23.26 -12.01
N PHE A 211 -41.63 24.36 -12.26
CA PHE A 211 -40.16 24.34 -12.37
C PHE A 211 -39.47 23.90 -11.08
N ALA A 212 -39.93 24.37 -9.92
CA ALA A 212 -39.37 23.96 -8.63
C ALA A 212 -39.61 22.48 -8.35
N VAL A 213 -40.75 21.97 -8.74
CA VAL A 213 -41.14 20.58 -8.53
C VAL A 213 -40.47 19.64 -9.52
N GLU A 214 -40.48 19.96 -10.82
CA GLU A 214 -39.84 19.15 -11.87
C GLU A 214 -38.31 19.19 -11.72
N GLY A 215 -37.76 20.33 -11.32
CA GLY A 215 -36.31 20.51 -11.11
C GLY A 215 -35.73 19.69 -9.96
N THR A 216 -36.54 19.37 -8.96
CA THR A 216 -36.11 18.55 -7.80
C THR A 216 -36.19 17.04 -8.07
N ARG A 217 -36.84 16.60 -9.16
CA ARG A 217 -37.10 15.21 -9.48
C ARG A 217 -37.85 14.41 -8.40
N ASN A 218 -38.49 15.09 -7.45
CA ASN A 218 -39.27 14.47 -6.39
C ASN A 218 -40.66 14.08 -6.87
N GLY A 219 -41.15 12.98 -6.39
CA GLY A 219 -42.57 12.62 -6.52
C GLY A 219 -43.39 13.42 -5.52
N ILE A 220 -44.52 14.01 -5.96
CA ILE A 220 -45.47 14.72 -5.10
C ILE A 220 -46.59 13.81 -4.72
N TRP A 221 -46.99 13.92 -3.48
CA TRP A 221 -48.22 13.32 -2.99
C TRP A 221 -49.04 14.38 -2.23
N ASP A 222 -50.37 14.27 -2.33
CA ASP A 222 -51.31 15.18 -1.69
C ASP A 222 -52.47 14.33 -1.18
N TRP A 223 -52.55 14.22 0.14
CA TRP A 223 -53.48 13.35 0.83
C TRP A 223 -54.61 14.13 1.51
N ASN A 224 -55.83 13.87 1.08
CA ASN A 224 -57.03 14.25 1.79
C ASN A 224 -57.36 13.22 2.87
N ILE A 225 -57.14 13.59 4.13
CA ILE A 225 -57.24 12.71 5.29
C ILE A 225 -58.70 12.24 5.49
N ALA A 226 -59.67 13.08 5.20
CA ALA A 226 -61.10 12.79 5.41
C ALA A 226 -61.66 11.81 4.39
N SER A 227 -61.30 11.92 3.10
CA SER A 227 -61.75 11.01 2.04
C SER A 227 -60.86 9.80 1.86
N GLY A 228 -59.61 9.87 2.33
CA GLY A 228 -58.60 8.82 2.07
C GLY A 228 -58.00 8.88 0.67
N GLU A 229 -58.42 9.85 -0.16
CA GLU A 229 -57.90 10.04 -1.52
C GLU A 229 -56.50 10.67 -1.47
N VAL A 230 -55.60 10.19 -2.31
CA VAL A 230 -54.24 10.68 -2.46
C VAL A 230 -53.98 10.98 -3.93
N PHE A 231 -53.64 12.23 -4.22
CA PHE A 231 -53.02 12.55 -5.50
C PHE A 231 -51.57 12.11 -5.49
N LEU A 232 -51.19 11.31 -6.49
CA LEU A 232 -49.80 10.88 -6.70
C LEU A 232 -49.37 11.40 -8.08
N SER A 233 -48.32 12.24 -8.11
CA SER A 233 -47.81 12.77 -9.37
C SER A 233 -47.27 11.64 -10.27
N ASP A 234 -47.19 11.88 -11.56
CA ASP A 234 -46.64 10.87 -12.50
C ASP A 234 -45.20 10.52 -12.12
N ARG A 235 -44.44 11.52 -11.68
CA ARG A 235 -43.08 11.30 -11.18
C ARG A 235 -43.01 10.40 -9.94
N TRP A 236 -43.98 10.49 -9.03
CA TRP A 236 -44.07 9.58 -7.88
C TRP A 236 -44.26 8.13 -8.32
N LYS A 237 -45.12 7.92 -9.32
CA LYS A 237 -45.40 6.58 -9.87
C LYS A 237 -44.20 6.03 -10.63
N GLU A 238 -43.57 6.85 -11.49
CA GLU A 238 -42.36 6.48 -12.23
C GLU A 238 -41.23 6.08 -11.31
N MET A 239 -41.03 6.77 -10.18
CA MET A 239 -39.99 6.49 -9.21
C MET A 239 -40.06 5.07 -8.66
N ILE A 240 -41.29 4.51 -8.53
CA ILE A 240 -41.51 3.13 -8.11
C ILE A 240 -41.82 2.19 -9.28
N GLY A 241 -41.55 2.61 -10.53
CA GLY A 241 -41.64 1.80 -11.74
C GLY A 241 -43.05 1.62 -12.35
N TYR A 242 -44.02 2.45 -11.96
CA TYR A 242 -45.38 2.38 -12.49
C TYR A 242 -45.63 3.52 -13.47
N GLY A 243 -46.47 3.22 -14.48
CA GLY A 243 -46.99 4.23 -15.40
C GLY A 243 -48.07 5.12 -14.77
N PRO A 244 -48.37 6.28 -15.41
CA PRO A 244 -49.30 7.29 -14.88
C PRO A 244 -50.70 6.79 -14.47
N HIS A 245 -51.19 5.74 -15.12
CA HIS A 245 -52.56 5.22 -14.93
C HIS A 245 -52.60 3.83 -14.27
N GLU A 246 -51.46 3.31 -13.79
CA GLU A 246 -51.39 1.93 -13.26
C GLU A 246 -51.69 1.87 -11.75
N LEU A 247 -51.73 3.01 -11.05
CA LEU A 247 -51.97 3.05 -9.61
C LEU A 247 -53.18 3.91 -9.26
N GLU A 248 -53.98 3.41 -8.35
CA GLU A 248 -55.09 4.18 -7.76
C GLU A 248 -54.59 5.22 -6.78
N GLY A 249 -55.20 6.37 -6.76
CA GLY A 249 -54.89 7.49 -5.86
C GLY A 249 -55.48 7.28 -4.47
N LEU A 250 -55.05 6.29 -3.74
CA LEU A 250 -55.52 5.94 -2.41
C LEU A 250 -54.35 5.83 -1.39
N TYR A 251 -54.62 6.16 -0.15
CA TYR A 251 -53.69 6.00 0.97
C TYR A 251 -53.14 4.55 1.07
N SER A 252 -54.03 3.56 0.84
CA SER A 252 -53.66 2.15 0.84
C SER A 252 -52.65 1.77 -0.25
N THR A 253 -52.59 2.54 -1.34
CA THR A 253 -51.61 2.35 -2.43
C THR A 253 -50.16 2.56 -1.93
N TRP A 254 -49.95 3.59 -1.13
CA TRP A 254 -48.66 3.86 -0.49
C TRP A 254 -48.40 2.88 0.69
N GLU A 255 -49.40 2.75 1.59
CA GLU A 255 -49.22 1.94 2.81
C GLU A 255 -48.91 0.47 2.52
N SER A 256 -49.49 -0.11 1.48
CA SER A 256 -49.27 -1.53 1.08
C SER A 256 -47.89 -1.75 0.46
N ARG A 257 -47.18 -0.69 0.11
CA ARG A 257 -45.81 -0.75 -0.47
C ARG A 257 -44.70 -0.49 0.53
N LEU A 258 -45.05 -0.07 1.76
CA LEU A 258 -44.06 0.06 2.83
C LEU A 258 -43.39 -1.30 3.12
N HIS A 259 -42.11 -1.26 3.37
CA HIS A 259 -41.39 -2.44 3.86
C HIS A 259 -41.97 -2.91 5.20
N PRO A 260 -42.17 -4.21 5.43
CA PRO A 260 -42.73 -4.70 6.70
C PRO A 260 -42.06 -4.20 7.95
N ASP A 261 -40.71 -4.14 7.95
CA ASP A 261 -39.94 -3.69 9.11
C ASP A 261 -40.08 -2.17 9.37
N ASP A 262 -40.30 -1.37 8.30
CA ASP A 262 -40.34 0.09 8.40
C ASP A 262 -41.76 0.58 8.68
N LYS A 263 -42.78 -0.19 8.31
CA LYS A 263 -44.20 0.18 8.38
C LYS A 263 -44.63 0.70 9.73
N GLY A 264 -44.25 0.01 10.82
CA GLY A 264 -44.64 0.42 12.17
C GLY A 264 -44.09 1.80 12.57
N ALA A 265 -42.80 2.02 12.30
CA ALA A 265 -42.11 3.27 12.63
C ALA A 265 -42.66 4.45 11.80
N VAL A 266 -42.85 4.24 10.51
CA VAL A 266 -43.38 5.28 9.59
C VAL A 266 -44.78 5.71 9.97
N LEU A 267 -45.67 4.76 10.21
CA LEU A 267 -47.05 5.07 10.61
C LEU A 267 -47.12 5.75 11.98
N SER A 268 -46.27 5.36 12.93
CA SER A 268 -46.17 6.02 14.23
C SER A 268 -45.70 7.46 14.12
N SER A 269 -44.68 7.70 13.28
CA SER A 269 -44.15 9.06 13.01
C SER A 269 -45.20 9.94 12.32
N LEU A 270 -45.92 9.40 11.34
CA LEU A 270 -47.02 10.13 10.69
C LEU A 270 -48.15 10.48 11.67
N GLN A 271 -48.54 9.55 12.51
CA GLN A 271 -49.55 9.77 13.53
C GLN A 271 -49.14 10.79 14.55
N ALA A 272 -47.91 10.77 15.03
CA ALA A 272 -47.36 11.77 15.95
C ALA A 272 -47.41 13.19 15.33
N TYR A 273 -47.09 13.31 14.04
CA TYR A 273 -47.18 14.56 13.32
C TYR A 273 -48.64 15.04 13.15
N LEU A 274 -49.55 14.16 12.82
CA LEU A 274 -50.98 14.47 12.70
C LEU A 274 -51.60 14.90 14.05
N ASN A 275 -51.09 14.34 15.15
CA ASN A 275 -51.50 14.73 16.52
C ASN A 275 -50.86 16.06 16.98
N GLY A 276 -49.96 16.64 16.23
CA GLY A 276 -49.21 17.85 16.61
C GLY A 276 -48.11 17.65 17.63
N GLU A 277 -47.64 16.43 17.80
CA GLU A 277 -46.56 16.05 18.72
C GLU A 277 -45.16 16.39 18.14
N THR A 278 -45.08 16.55 16.81
CA THR A 278 -43.84 16.93 16.10
C THR A 278 -44.11 18.09 15.16
N GLU A 279 -43.08 18.94 14.94
CA GLU A 279 -43.18 20.14 14.10
C GLU A 279 -43.17 19.85 12.60
N ALA A 280 -42.60 18.69 12.18
CA ALA A 280 -42.47 18.28 10.78
C ALA A 280 -42.64 16.78 10.64
N PHE A 281 -43.17 16.37 9.51
CA PHE A 281 -43.14 14.96 9.08
C PHE A 281 -41.98 14.76 8.15
N GLU A 282 -41.01 13.96 8.59
CA GLU A 282 -39.88 13.51 7.78
C GLU A 282 -39.59 12.06 8.13
N SER A 283 -39.51 11.20 7.10
CA SER A 283 -39.24 9.78 7.26
C SER A 283 -38.39 9.25 6.11
N VAL A 284 -37.37 8.46 6.43
CA VAL A 284 -36.62 7.69 5.43
C VAL A 284 -37.04 6.23 5.57
N HIS A 285 -37.64 5.69 4.53
CA HIS A 285 -38.18 4.33 4.54
C HIS A 285 -38.12 3.66 3.18
N ARG A 286 -38.35 2.34 3.14
CA ARG A 286 -38.34 1.56 1.92
C ARG A 286 -39.72 1.42 1.32
N LEU A 287 -39.83 1.71 0.00
CA LEU A 287 -41.02 1.47 -0.79
C LEU A 287 -40.75 0.37 -1.84
N ARG A 288 -41.75 -0.51 -2.03
CA ARG A 288 -41.67 -1.61 -2.99
C ARG A 288 -41.86 -1.11 -4.41
N HIS A 289 -40.86 -1.32 -5.26
CA HIS A 289 -40.89 -1.08 -6.70
C HIS A 289 -41.74 -2.15 -7.42
N LYS A 290 -42.24 -1.86 -8.61
CA LYS A 290 -43.05 -2.76 -9.46
C LYS A 290 -42.35 -4.11 -9.70
N GLU A 291 -41.04 -4.12 -9.86
CA GLU A 291 -40.23 -5.32 -10.08
C GLU A 291 -39.95 -6.13 -8.80
N GLY A 292 -40.46 -5.70 -7.65
CA GLY A 292 -40.39 -6.43 -6.40
C GLY A 292 -39.23 -6.04 -5.48
N HIS A 293 -38.25 -5.31 -5.94
CA HIS A 293 -37.19 -4.76 -5.08
C HIS A 293 -37.69 -3.54 -4.32
N TYR A 294 -36.90 -3.08 -3.33
CA TYR A 294 -37.20 -1.91 -2.53
C TYR A 294 -36.28 -0.76 -2.89
N ILE A 295 -36.84 0.46 -2.94
CA ILE A 295 -36.12 1.72 -3.05
C ILE A 295 -36.22 2.48 -1.73
N TRP A 296 -35.18 3.24 -1.39
CA TRP A 296 -35.22 4.14 -0.24
C TRP A 296 -35.79 5.47 -0.64
N VAL A 297 -36.81 5.93 0.07
CA VAL A 297 -37.42 7.23 -0.14
C VAL A 297 -37.31 8.10 1.10
N LEU A 298 -37.02 9.36 0.85
CA LEU A 298 -37.15 10.42 1.85
C LEU A 298 -38.51 11.05 1.66
N ASP A 299 -39.40 10.83 2.61
CA ASP A 299 -40.78 11.35 2.65
C ASP A 299 -40.84 12.57 3.56
N ARG A 300 -41.31 13.68 3.02
CA ARG A 300 -41.52 14.93 3.74
C ARG A 300 -42.94 15.42 3.47
N GLY A 301 -43.67 15.75 4.55
CA GLY A 301 -45.03 16.22 4.47
C GLY A 301 -45.27 17.44 5.34
N MET A 302 -46.20 18.27 4.87
CA MET A 302 -46.65 19.45 5.55
C MET A 302 -48.17 19.54 5.56
N LEU A 303 -48.77 19.76 6.73
CA LEU A 303 -50.20 20.03 6.87
C LEU A 303 -50.56 21.40 6.28
N VAL A 304 -51.57 21.43 5.41
CA VAL A 304 -51.95 22.65 4.70
C VAL A 304 -53.39 23.08 4.97
N GLU A 305 -54.27 22.17 5.44
CA GLU A 305 -55.66 22.46 5.73
C GLU A 305 -56.11 21.79 7.03
N TRP A 306 -56.99 22.46 7.78
CA TRP A 306 -57.60 21.98 9.02
C TRP A 306 -59.13 22.19 8.93
N ASP A 307 -59.90 21.33 9.58
CA ASP A 307 -61.36 21.50 9.69
C ASP A 307 -61.73 22.60 10.67
N GLU A 308 -63.05 22.89 10.75
CA GLU A 308 -63.60 23.93 11.68
C GLU A 308 -63.33 23.58 13.17
N GLN A 309 -62.90 22.35 13.45
CA GLN A 309 -62.56 21.86 14.82
C GLN A 309 -61.07 21.79 15.06
N GLY A 310 -60.26 22.30 14.10
CA GLY A 310 -58.80 22.32 14.21
C GLY A 310 -58.11 20.99 13.98
N ARG A 311 -58.79 19.98 13.38
CA ARG A 311 -58.21 18.70 13.05
C ARG A 311 -57.59 18.74 11.64
N PRO A 312 -56.49 18.08 11.41
CA PRO A 312 -55.83 18.01 10.09
C PRO A 312 -56.77 17.41 9.02
N CYS A 313 -56.92 18.09 7.88
CA CYS A 313 -57.76 17.64 6.77
C CYS A 313 -56.92 17.29 5.54
N ARG A 314 -55.78 17.96 5.34
CA ARG A 314 -54.98 17.74 4.12
C ARG A 314 -53.52 17.94 4.41
N ILE A 315 -52.72 17.01 3.91
CA ILE A 315 -51.26 17.04 4.01
C ILE A 315 -50.69 16.86 2.59
N ILE A 316 -49.72 17.71 2.25
CA ILE A 316 -48.99 17.65 0.97
C ILE A 316 -47.53 17.35 1.25
N GLY A 317 -46.94 16.55 0.42
CA GLY A 317 -45.55 16.18 0.61
C GLY A 317 -44.82 15.75 -0.66
N THR A 318 -43.59 15.37 -0.45
CA THR A 318 -42.69 14.90 -1.51
C THR A 318 -41.95 13.63 -1.11
N HIS A 319 -41.82 12.73 -2.06
CA HIS A 319 -40.93 11.60 -1.99
C HIS A 319 -39.70 11.84 -2.88
N ALA A 320 -38.51 11.75 -2.32
CA ALA A 320 -37.26 11.76 -3.05
C ALA A 320 -36.66 10.35 -3.00
N ASP A 321 -36.24 9.82 -4.13
CA ASP A 321 -35.44 8.60 -4.16
C ASP A 321 -34.01 8.89 -3.64
N VAL A 322 -33.70 8.33 -2.49
CA VAL A 322 -32.40 8.46 -1.81
C VAL A 322 -31.62 7.15 -1.80
N SER A 323 -32.00 6.21 -2.67
CA SER A 323 -31.38 4.88 -2.72
C SER A 323 -29.88 4.96 -3.02
N ASP A 324 -29.48 5.87 -3.91
CA ASP A 324 -28.07 6.08 -4.21
C ASP A 324 -27.33 6.70 -3.02
N ASP A 325 -27.96 7.67 -2.34
CA ASP A 325 -27.36 8.31 -1.17
C ASP A 325 -27.17 7.32 -0.02
N VAL A 326 -28.20 6.50 0.24
CA VAL A 326 -28.11 5.45 1.28
C VAL A 326 -27.07 4.42 0.92
N ARG A 327 -27.01 3.95 -0.35
CA ARG A 327 -25.98 3.03 -0.83
C ARG A 327 -24.59 3.62 -0.72
N ASN A 328 -24.44 4.88 -1.12
CA ASN A 328 -23.18 5.59 -1.01
C ASN A 328 -22.73 5.78 0.45
N GLN A 329 -23.67 6.14 1.33
CA GLN A 329 -23.39 6.23 2.77
C GLN A 329 -22.98 4.88 3.35
N GLN A 330 -23.69 3.80 3.01
CA GLN A 330 -23.35 2.45 3.43
C GLN A 330 -21.98 2.02 2.88
N ALA A 331 -21.71 2.31 1.60
CA ALA A 331 -20.42 2.02 0.98
C ALA A 331 -19.29 2.84 1.63
N LEU A 332 -19.52 4.12 1.90
CA LEU A 332 -18.56 4.97 2.61
C LEU A 332 -18.31 4.49 4.04
N ALA A 333 -19.37 4.14 4.77
CA ALA A 333 -19.27 3.57 6.10
C ALA A 333 -18.53 2.23 6.10
N HIS A 334 -18.78 1.41 5.06
CA HIS A 334 -18.07 0.15 4.87
C HIS A 334 -16.59 0.37 4.58
N LEU A 335 -16.26 1.26 3.63
CA LEU A 335 -14.87 1.64 3.30
C LEU A 335 -14.14 2.32 4.47
N ALA A 336 -14.86 3.06 5.32
CA ALA A 336 -14.28 3.67 6.52
C ALA A 336 -13.82 2.63 7.55
N ASN A 337 -14.40 1.42 7.53
CA ASN A 337 -14.19 0.38 8.54
C ASN A 337 -13.56 -0.89 7.99
N HIS A 338 -13.53 -1.10 6.68
CA HIS A 338 -13.02 -2.31 6.04
C HIS A 338 -11.92 -2.03 5.04
N ASP A 339 -11.04 -2.99 4.83
CA ASP A 339 -10.01 -2.97 3.78
C ASP A 339 -10.67 -3.25 2.42
N ALA A 340 -10.42 -2.39 1.45
CA ALA A 340 -11.06 -2.44 0.14
C ALA A 340 -10.73 -3.70 -0.69
N LEU A 341 -9.58 -4.33 -0.46
CA LEU A 341 -9.16 -5.52 -1.19
C LEU A 341 -9.73 -6.81 -0.57
N THR A 342 -9.65 -6.93 0.75
CA THR A 342 -9.91 -8.19 1.46
C THR A 342 -11.24 -8.21 2.19
N ASN A 343 -11.88 -7.06 2.32
CA ASN A 343 -13.11 -6.88 3.09
C ASN A 343 -13.00 -7.19 4.59
N LEU A 344 -11.80 -7.35 5.11
CA LEU A 344 -11.52 -7.46 6.53
C LEU A 344 -11.65 -6.08 7.21
N ALA A 345 -11.68 -6.07 8.54
CA ALA A 345 -11.55 -4.83 9.29
C ALA A 345 -10.26 -4.08 8.87
N ASN A 346 -10.35 -2.77 8.71
CA ASN A 346 -9.18 -1.95 8.42
C ASN A 346 -8.48 -1.50 9.72
N ARG A 347 -7.40 -0.71 9.59
CA ARG A 347 -6.65 -0.19 10.74
C ARG A 347 -7.53 0.56 11.72
N ARG A 348 -8.48 1.35 11.24
CA ARG A 348 -9.38 2.14 12.11
C ARG A 348 -10.25 1.22 12.98
N SER A 349 -10.93 0.27 12.35
CA SER A 349 -11.76 -0.70 13.09
C SER A 349 -10.95 -1.54 14.08
N LEU A 350 -9.71 -1.87 13.73
CA LEU A 350 -8.81 -2.55 14.65
C LEU A 350 -8.50 -1.69 15.88
N MET A 351 -8.17 -0.40 15.68
CA MET A 351 -7.85 0.51 16.79
C MET A 351 -9.05 0.70 17.72
N ASP A 352 -10.24 0.87 17.16
CA ASP A 352 -11.48 0.97 17.92
C ASP A 352 -11.73 -0.31 18.73
N ALA A 353 -11.53 -1.47 18.11
CA ALA A 353 -11.69 -2.77 18.78
C ALA A 353 -10.64 -3.04 19.88
N LEU A 354 -9.39 -2.60 19.66
CA LEU A 354 -8.33 -2.68 20.68
C LEU A 354 -8.67 -1.83 21.90
N TYR A 355 -9.12 -0.59 21.68
CA TYR A 355 -9.55 0.30 22.76
C TYR A 355 -10.68 -0.31 23.59
N GLU A 356 -11.72 -0.83 22.95
CA GLU A 356 -12.82 -1.49 23.65
C GLU A 356 -12.36 -2.77 24.37
N GLN A 357 -11.46 -3.55 23.76
CA GLN A 357 -10.93 -4.76 24.39
C GLN A 357 -10.06 -4.45 25.62
N GLN A 358 -9.24 -3.41 25.57
CA GLN A 358 -8.46 -2.96 26.73
C GLN A 358 -9.38 -2.56 27.90
N LYS A 359 -10.44 -1.81 27.60
CA LYS A 359 -11.45 -1.46 28.59
C LYS A 359 -12.16 -2.71 29.16
N HIS A 360 -12.43 -3.68 28.30
CA HIS A 360 -13.01 -4.94 28.71
C HIS A 360 -12.05 -5.74 29.63
N CYS A 361 -10.77 -5.85 29.26
CA CYS A 361 -9.76 -6.52 30.10
C CYS A 361 -9.66 -5.89 31.49
N ARG A 362 -9.69 -4.55 31.60
CA ARG A 362 -9.70 -3.84 32.89
C ARG A 362 -10.91 -4.20 33.77
N ASN A 363 -12.06 -4.48 33.16
CA ASN A 363 -13.29 -4.80 33.90
C ASN A 363 -13.41 -6.28 34.22
N SER A 364 -12.94 -7.20 33.35
CA SER A 364 -13.10 -8.64 33.44
C SER A 364 -11.88 -9.37 34.00
N GLN A 365 -10.75 -8.68 34.14
CA GLN A 365 -9.44 -9.25 34.49
C GLN A 365 -9.01 -10.39 33.55
N GLN A 366 -9.48 -10.38 32.32
CA GLN A 366 -9.08 -11.35 31.29
C GLN A 366 -7.96 -10.84 30.42
N CYS A 367 -7.04 -11.72 30.06
CA CYS A 367 -6.01 -11.41 29.07
C CYS A 367 -6.59 -11.51 27.66
N ALA A 368 -6.06 -10.66 26.79
CA ALA A 368 -6.25 -10.75 25.34
C ALA A 368 -4.90 -10.83 24.62
N ALA A 369 -4.91 -11.23 23.37
CA ALA A 369 -3.70 -11.30 22.56
C ALA A 369 -3.92 -10.63 21.20
N LEU A 370 -2.95 -9.84 20.79
CA LEU A 370 -2.82 -9.25 19.48
C LEU A 370 -1.76 -10.02 18.69
N PHE A 371 -2.12 -10.49 17.52
CA PHE A 371 -1.23 -11.17 16.58
C PHE A 371 -1.02 -10.28 15.38
N LEU A 372 0.20 -9.88 15.11
CA LEU A 372 0.60 -9.22 13.88
C LEU A 372 1.27 -10.26 12.98
N ILE A 373 0.79 -10.39 11.78
CA ILE A 373 1.14 -11.44 10.82
C ILE A 373 1.63 -10.78 9.54
N ASP A 374 2.80 -11.14 9.08
CA ASP A 374 3.40 -10.67 7.84
C ASP A 374 3.77 -11.88 6.97
N LEU A 375 3.44 -11.81 5.69
CA LEU A 375 3.72 -12.90 4.74
C LEU A 375 5.18 -12.86 4.31
N ASP A 376 5.91 -13.91 4.58
CA ASP A 376 7.31 -14.02 4.22
C ASP A 376 7.52 -13.95 2.70
N ASN A 377 8.43 -13.07 2.28
CA ASN A 377 8.81 -12.90 0.87
C ASN A 377 7.65 -12.53 -0.09
N PHE A 378 6.58 -11.92 0.41
CA PHE A 378 5.43 -11.50 -0.42
C PHE A 378 5.83 -10.56 -1.56
N LYS A 379 6.78 -9.66 -1.30
CA LYS A 379 7.35 -8.79 -2.34
C LYS A 379 7.93 -9.61 -3.51
N THR A 380 8.66 -10.69 -3.23
CA THR A 380 9.23 -11.56 -4.26
C THR A 380 8.13 -12.24 -5.09
N ILE A 381 7.02 -12.60 -4.45
CA ILE A 381 5.85 -13.16 -5.14
C ILE A 381 5.28 -12.12 -6.11
N ASN A 382 5.10 -10.88 -5.66
CA ASN A 382 4.63 -9.78 -6.49
C ASN A 382 5.59 -9.47 -7.65
N ASP A 383 6.89 -9.39 -7.38
CA ASP A 383 7.91 -9.08 -8.37
C ASP A 383 8.03 -10.19 -9.44
N THR A 384 7.78 -11.45 -9.04
CA THR A 384 7.94 -12.61 -9.94
C THR A 384 6.64 -12.96 -10.69
N LEU A 385 5.50 -12.86 -10.02
CA LEU A 385 4.21 -13.34 -10.53
C LEU A 385 3.21 -12.21 -10.84
N GLY A 386 3.55 -10.98 -10.48
CA GLY A 386 2.71 -9.79 -10.68
C GLY A 386 1.73 -9.54 -9.54
N HIS A 387 1.40 -8.26 -9.33
CA HIS A 387 0.53 -7.78 -8.24
C HIS A 387 -0.86 -8.43 -8.24
N HIS A 388 -1.43 -8.75 -9.41
CA HIS A 388 -2.74 -9.42 -9.48
C HIS A 388 -2.78 -10.80 -8.81
N LEU A 389 -1.67 -11.57 -8.89
CA LEU A 389 -1.59 -12.84 -8.17
C LEU A 389 -1.40 -12.63 -6.66
N GLY A 390 -0.63 -11.61 -6.27
CA GLY A 390 -0.49 -11.21 -4.88
C GLY A 390 -1.83 -10.78 -4.26
N ASP A 391 -2.61 -9.96 -4.95
CA ASP A 391 -3.94 -9.55 -4.50
C ASP A 391 -4.87 -10.76 -4.29
N ARG A 392 -4.87 -11.71 -5.23
CA ARG A 392 -5.65 -12.95 -5.09
C ARG A 392 -5.20 -13.82 -3.93
N LEU A 393 -3.89 -13.86 -3.65
CA LEU A 393 -3.35 -14.53 -2.48
C LEU A 393 -3.88 -13.90 -1.20
N LEU A 394 -3.83 -12.57 -1.08
CA LEU A 394 -4.33 -11.82 0.06
C LEU A 394 -5.84 -12.04 0.27
N ILE A 395 -6.63 -12.01 -0.80
CA ILE A 395 -8.08 -12.29 -0.75
C ILE A 395 -8.35 -13.72 -0.25
N GLN A 396 -7.62 -14.72 -0.76
CA GLN A 396 -7.81 -16.11 -0.33
C GLN A 396 -7.38 -16.31 1.13
N LEU A 397 -6.30 -15.66 1.56
CA LEU A 397 -5.86 -15.70 2.96
C LEU A 397 -6.89 -15.05 3.89
N ALA A 398 -7.41 -13.88 3.51
CA ALA A 398 -8.46 -13.19 4.25
C ALA A 398 -9.72 -14.07 4.40
N ALA A 399 -10.15 -14.71 3.31
CA ALA A 399 -11.28 -15.65 3.35
C ALA A 399 -10.99 -16.86 4.23
N ARG A 400 -9.75 -17.38 4.23
CA ARG A 400 -9.31 -18.48 5.07
C ARG A 400 -9.36 -18.12 6.56
N PHE A 401 -8.88 -16.94 6.92
CA PHE A 401 -8.94 -16.42 8.27
C PHE A 401 -10.40 -16.19 8.71
N SER A 402 -11.20 -15.51 7.90
CA SER A 402 -12.62 -15.29 8.22
C SER A 402 -13.42 -16.57 8.36
N GLY A 403 -13.08 -17.61 7.62
CA GLY A 403 -13.73 -18.92 7.73
C GLY A 403 -13.26 -19.76 8.93
N TYR A 404 -12.08 -19.46 9.48
CA TYR A 404 -11.53 -20.21 10.62
C TYR A 404 -11.90 -19.58 11.96
N PHE A 405 -11.85 -18.26 12.07
CA PHE A 405 -12.08 -17.56 13.33
C PHE A 405 -13.56 -17.27 13.58
N SER A 406 -13.96 -17.41 14.84
CA SER A 406 -15.34 -17.13 15.31
C SER A 406 -15.56 -15.63 15.55
N ALA A 407 -16.79 -15.25 15.86
CA ALA A 407 -17.20 -13.88 16.17
C ALA A 407 -16.44 -13.21 17.34
N ASN A 408 -15.80 -14.00 18.23
CA ASN A 408 -14.99 -13.48 19.32
C ASN A 408 -13.56 -13.08 18.91
N THR A 409 -13.21 -13.24 17.65
CA THR A 409 -11.88 -12.92 17.13
C THR A 409 -12.02 -11.91 16.00
N LEU A 410 -11.39 -10.75 16.13
CA LEU A 410 -11.36 -9.78 15.05
C LEU A 410 -10.17 -10.09 14.13
N VAL A 411 -10.44 -10.16 12.84
CA VAL A 411 -9.42 -10.24 11.80
C VAL A 411 -9.39 -8.94 11.04
N ALA A 412 -8.22 -8.34 10.93
CA ALA A 412 -8.00 -7.07 10.25
C ALA A 412 -6.83 -7.15 9.27
N ARG A 413 -6.77 -6.21 8.33
CA ARG A 413 -5.61 -5.99 7.46
C ARG A 413 -5.18 -4.54 7.57
N LEU A 414 -3.89 -4.29 7.85
CA LEU A 414 -3.35 -2.94 7.99
C LEU A 414 -2.94 -2.32 6.65
N GLY A 415 -2.52 -3.14 5.73
CA GLY A 415 -2.06 -2.79 4.39
C GLY A 415 -0.99 -3.78 3.91
N GLY A 416 -0.63 -3.72 2.63
CA GLY A 416 0.38 -4.63 2.08
C GLY A 416 0.07 -6.10 2.35
N ASP A 417 0.99 -6.79 3.00
CA ASP A 417 0.94 -8.19 3.44
C ASP A 417 0.71 -8.38 4.95
N GLU A 418 0.37 -7.29 5.66
CA GLU A 418 0.17 -7.29 7.10
C GLU A 418 -1.27 -7.57 7.49
N PHE A 419 -1.48 -8.66 8.22
CA PHE A 419 -2.75 -9.03 8.83
C PHE A 419 -2.66 -8.96 10.36
N VAL A 420 -3.77 -8.66 10.98
CA VAL A 420 -3.86 -8.61 12.44
C VAL A 420 -5.02 -9.46 12.92
N ILE A 421 -4.78 -10.22 13.99
CA ILE A 421 -5.82 -10.99 14.66
C ILE A 421 -5.85 -10.55 16.12
N LEU A 422 -7.02 -10.14 16.60
CA LEU A 422 -7.28 -9.83 18.00
C LEU A 422 -8.09 -10.95 18.62
N ALA A 423 -7.46 -11.79 19.44
CA ALA A 423 -8.13 -12.82 20.22
C ALA A 423 -8.54 -12.24 21.57
N LYS A 424 -9.84 -12.24 21.81
CA LYS A 424 -10.46 -11.72 23.04
C LYS A 424 -10.59 -12.84 24.07
N ASP A 425 -10.60 -12.46 25.34
CA ASP A 425 -11.02 -13.31 26.48
C ASP A 425 -10.29 -14.67 26.55
N LEU A 426 -8.96 -14.65 26.53
CA LEU A 426 -8.16 -15.87 26.57
C LEU A 426 -8.25 -16.57 27.91
N THR A 427 -7.94 -15.90 29.03
CA THR A 427 -7.98 -16.38 30.41
C THR A 427 -7.50 -15.28 31.36
N GLN A 428 -7.70 -15.42 32.64
CA GLN A 428 -7.21 -14.49 33.67
C GLN A 428 -5.71 -14.72 34.00
N ASP A 429 -5.21 -15.95 33.86
CA ASP A 429 -3.82 -16.27 34.14
C ASP A 429 -2.93 -15.97 32.92
N ARG A 430 -2.01 -15.01 33.06
CA ARG A 430 -1.11 -14.54 31.96
C ARG A 430 -0.22 -15.67 31.43
N ALA A 431 0.24 -16.59 32.28
CA ALA A 431 1.09 -17.71 31.82
C ALA A 431 0.30 -18.71 30.97
N THR A 432 -0.96 -18.95 31.34
CA THR A 432 -1.87 -19.80 30.56
C THR A 432 -2.32 -19.08 29.27
N ALA A 433 -2.54 -17.75 29.31
CA ALA A 433 -2.81 -16.92 28.15
C ALA A 433 -1.65 -16.99 27.14
N ALA A 434 -0.40 -16.90 27.62
CA ALA A 434 0.78 -17.03 26.77
C ALA A 434 0.85 -18.38 26.04
N ARG A 435 0.61 -19.49 26.75
CA ARG A 435 0.57 -20.82 26.13
C ARG A 435 -0.54 -20.93 25.06
N ARG A 436 -1.74 -20.40 25.37
CA ARG A 436 -2.86 -20.39 24.42
C ARG A 436 -2.56 -19.51 23.21
N ALA A 437 -1.98 -18.35 23.43
CA ALA A 437 -1.58 -17.46 22.35
C ALA A 437 -0.52 -18.09 21.43
N LEU A 438 0.50 -18.78 21.99
CA LEU A 438 1.48 -19.52 21.19
C LEU A 438 0.85 -20.67 20.40
N ALA A 439 -0.08 -21.41 21.01
CA ALA A 439 -0.82 -22.45 20.32
C ALA A 439 -1.61 -21.87 19.15
N LEU A 440 -2.33 -20.75 19.37
CA LEU A 440 -3.09 -20.06 18.35
C LEU A 440 -2.18 -19.49 17.24
N ALA A 441 -1.03 -18.91 17.60
CA ALA A 441 -0.03 -18.46 16.62
C ALA A 441 0.47 -19.61 15.74
N SER A 442 0.70 -20.79 16.33
CA SER A 442 1.07 -21.99 15.58
C SER A 442 -0.04 -22.45 14.63
N GLU A 443 -1.30 -22.38 15.06
CA GLU A 443 -2.46 -22.67 14.19
C GLU A 443 -2.57 -21.67 13.03
N ILE A 444 -2.40 -20.38 13.31
CA ILE A 444 -2.37 -19.32 12.29
C ILE A 444 -1.27 -19.61 11.26
N ARG A 445 -0.07 -19.93 11.73
CA ARG A 445 1.06 -20.28 10.87
C ARG A 445 0.73 -21.49 9.98
N GLN A 446 0.14 -22.53 10.53
CA GLN A 446 -0.30 -23.70 9.77
C GLN A 446 -1.41 -23.37 8.76
N LEU A 447 -2.32 -22.45 9.10
CA LEU A 447 -3.33 -21.96 8.16
C LEU A 447 -2.71 -21.24 6.97
N VAL A 448 -1.71 -20.40 7.23
CA VAL A 448 -0.97 -19.70 6.16
C VAL A 448 -0.19 -20.67 5.30
N ALA A 449 0.47 -21.66 5.91
CA ALA A 449 1.30 -22.64 5.19
C ALA A 449 0.51 -23.60 4.29
N ARG A 450 -0.82 -23.70 4.43
CA ARG A 450 -1.64 -24.49 3.51
C ARG A 450 -1.55 -23.93 2.09
N PRO A 451 -1.36 -24.78 1.06
CA PRO A 451 -1.21 -24.33 -0.31
C PRO A 451 -2.35 -23.43 -0.77
N PHE A 452 -2.01 -22.44 -1.60
CA PHE A 452 -2.97 -21.57 -2.27
C PHE A 452 -3.04 -21.95 -3.74
N ASN A 453 -4.23 -22.29 -4.21
CA ASN A 453 -4.46 -22.58 -5.63
C ASN A 453 -4.95 -21.30 -6.31
N ILE A 454 -4.05 -20.63 -7.03
CA ILE A 454 -4.34 -19.36 -7.71
C ILE A 454 -4.09 -19.53 -9.19
N SER A 455 -5.16 -19.49 -10.00
CA SER A 455 -5.13 -19.86 -11.41
C SER A 455 -4.61 -21.32 -11.55
N ASP A 456 -3.61 -21.56 -12.36
CA ASP A 456 -3.04 -22.90 -12.57
C ASP A 456 -1.77 -23.16 -11.73
N LYS A 457 -1.53 -22.32 -10.71
CA LYS A 457 -0.34 -22.41 -9.86
C LYS A 457 -0.70 -22.73 -8.42
N GLN A 458 0.08 -23.61 -7.83
CA GLN A 458 0.06 -23.87 -6.40
C GLN A 458 1.17 -23.06 -5.73
N LEU A 459 0.81 -22.16 -4.81
CA LEU A 459 1.74 -21.32 -4.07
C LEU A 459 1.83 -21.80 -2.62
N HIS A 460 3.04 -21.88 -2.12
CA HIS A 460 3.35 -22.13 -0.72
C HIS A 460 3.90 -20.83 -0.12
N VAL A 461 3.31 -20.38 0.98
CA VAL A 461 3.70 -19.13 1.66
C VAL A 461 3.83 -19.44 3.13
N SER A 462 4.80 -18.83 3.77
CA SER A 462 4.92 -18.82 5.23
C SER A 462 4.62 -17.43 5.78
N ALA A 463 4.51 -17.31 7.09
CA ALA A 463 4.32 -16.04 7.76
C ALA A 463 5.16 -15.95 9.03
N SER A 464 5.62 -14.76 9.31
CA SER A 464 6.22 -14.37 10.58
C SER A 464 5.17 -13.70 11.46
N ILE A 465 5.04 -14.14 12.70
CA ILE A 465 3.97 -13.74 13.60
C ILE A 465 4.54 -13.16 14.88
N GLY A 466 4.18 -11.91 15.19
CA GLY A 466 4.44 -11.27 16.48
C GLY A 466 3.19 -11.27 17.33
N VAL A 467 3.35 -11.65 18.59
CA VAL A 467 2.24 -11.75 19.57
C VAL A 467 2.49 -10.78 20.70
N CYS A 468 1.51 -9.92 20.98
CA CYS A 468 1.49 -9.07 22.16
C CYS A 468 0.32 -9.47 23.06
N LEU A 469 0.64 -9.92 24.28
CA LEU A 469 -0.36 -10.17 25.32
C LEU A 469 -0.60 -8.89 26.09
N PHE A 470 -1.85 -8.65 26.45
CA PHE A 470 -2.24 -7.55 27.33
C PHE A 470 -3.39 -7.91 28.25
N ASP A 471 -3.44 -7.26 29.41
CA ASP A 471 -4.42 -7.48 30.46
C ASP A 471 -4.78 -6.18 31.19
N ASP A 472 -5.35 -6.28 32.38
CA ASP A 472 -5.74 -5.14 33.23
C ASP A 472 -4.56 -4.37 33.84
N GLN A 473 -3.37 -4.97 33.89
CA GLN A 473 -2.15 -4.39 34.45
C GLN A 473 -1.38 -3.54 33.43
N ASP A 474 -1.66 -3.75 32.13
CA ASP A 474 -0.97 -3.03 31.06
C ASP A 474 -1.60 -1.65 30.83
N ASP A 475 -0.94 -0.59 31.33
CA ASP A 475 -1.36 0.81 31.10
C ASP A 475 -0.65 1.39 29.87
N ILE A 476 -0.95 0.80 28.73
CA ILE A 476 -0.40 1.17 27.40
C ILE A 476 -1.56 1.44 26.45
N ASP A 477 -1.31 2.22 25.41
CA ASP A 477 -2.31 2.50 24.39
C ASP A 477 -2.34 1.43 23.28
N ALA A 478 -3.33 1.52 22.41
CA ALA A 478 -3.51 0.57 21.32
C ALA A 478 -2.36 0.64 20.29
N GLU A 479 -1.74 1.80 20.10
CA GLU A 479 -0.60 1.96 19.19
C GLU A 479 0.65 1.29 19.75
N GLU A 480 0.87 1.38 21.06
CA GLU A 480 1.98 0.69 21.71
C GLU A 480 1.78 -0.84 21.69
N LEU A 481 0.55 -1.34 21.78
CA LEU A 481 0.26 -2.77 21.57
C LEU A 481 0.66 -3.25 20.18
N LEU A 482 0.32 -2.48 19.15
CA LEU A 482 0.71 -2.78 17.77
C LEU A 482 2.23 -2.73 17.61
N LYS A 483 2.88 -1.72 18.14
CA LYS A 483 4.35 -1.58 18.11
C LYS A 483 5.05 -2.76 18.79
N ARG A 484 4.54 -3.23 19.92
CA ARG A 484 5.08 -4.42 20.60
C ARG A 484 4.88 -5.70 19.81
N ALA A 485 3.71 -5.86 19.18
CA ALA A 485 3.47 -6.98 18.27
C ALA A 485 4.40 -6.93 17.05
N ASP A 486 4.66 -5.73 16.49
CA ASP A 486 5.58 -5.53 15.38
C ASP A 486 7.02 -5.89 15.75
N MET A 487 7.49 -5.47 16.92
CA MET A 487 8.81 -5.86 17.42
C MET A 487 8.95 -7.38 17.54
N ALA A 488 7.92 -8.05 18.03
CA ALA A 488 7.93 -9.52 18.15
C ALA A 488 7.91 -10.18 16.75
N MET A 489 7.13 -9.66 15.82
CA MET A 489 7.09 -10.14 14.44
C MET A 489 8.43 -9.95 13.73
N PHE A 490 9.06 -8.80 13.92
CA PHE A 490 10.41 -8.52 13.38
C PHE A 490 11.43 -9.53 13.92
N GLN A 491 11.39 -9.85 15.22
CA GLN A 491 12.25 -10.89 15.81
C GLN A 491 11.95 -12.29 15.24
N ALA A 492 10.68 -12.58 14.92
CA ALA A 492 10.34 -13.83 14.23
C ALA A 492 10.96 -13.88 12.81
N LYS A 493 10.98 -12.76 12.09
CA LYS A 493 11.65 -12.65 10.79
C LYS A 493 13.17 -12.83 10.88
N GLU A 494 13.80 -12.20 11.86
CA GLU A 494 15.25 -12.35 12.12
C GLU A 494 15.61 -13.78 12.55
N GLY A 495 14.74 -14.44 13.30
CA GLY A 495 14.90 -15.82 13.76
C GLY A 495 14.71 -16.90 12.68
N GLY A 496 14.68 -16.52 11.39
CA GLY A 496 14.64 -17.47 10.26
C GLY A 496 13.32 -17.49 9.50
N ARG A 497 12.38 -16.61 9.79
CA ARG A 497 11.01 -16.57 9.22
C ARG A 497 10.20 -17.82 9.56
N ASP A 498 8.99 -17.95 9.02
CA ASP A 498 8.06 -19.05 9.34
C ASP A 498 8.02 -19.38 10.83
N ASN A 499 7.93 -18.36 11.67
CA ASN A 499 8.06 -18.46 13.11
C ASN A 499 7.09 -17.52 13.82
N CYS A 500 6.88 -17.75 15.12
CA CYS A 500 6.08 -16.88 15.97
C CYS A 500 6.85 -16.53 17.25
N MET A 501 6.75 -15.26 17.66
CA MET A 501 7.40 -14.75 18.87
C MET A 501 6.39 -13.97 19.71
N ILE A 502 6.46 -14.17 21.04
CA ILE A 502 5.73 -13.30 21.98
C ILE A 502 6.64 -12.15 22.39
N TYR A 503 6.09 -10.95 22.34
CA TYR A 503 6.77 -9.76 22.84
C TYR A 503 7.24 -9.93 24.29
N ASN A 504 8.47 -9.57 24.51
CA ASN A 504 9.04 -9.35 25.84
C ASN A 504 9.82 -8.00 25.81
N SER A 505 10.04 -7.41 26.98
CA SER A 505 10.73 -6.10 27.09
C SER A 505 12.19 -6.13 26.62
N GLU A 506 12.82 -7.31 26.59
CA GLU A 506 14.18 -7.46 26.08
C GLU A 506 14.26 -7.19 24.56
N MET A 507 13.16 -7.43 23.82
CA MET A 507 13.07 -7.15 22.40
C MET A 507 13.16 -5.65 22.10
N GLU A 508 12.60 -4.81 22.94
CA GLU A 508 12.71 -3.34 22.79
C GLU A 508 14.14 -2.87 23.01
N VAL A 509 14.79 -3.39 24.06
CA VAL A 509 16.21 -3.10 24.33
C VAL A 509 17.07 -3.54 23.15
N LYS A 510 16.82 -4.75 22.62
CA LYS A 510 17.55 -5.28 21.46
C LYS A 510 17.30 -4.47 20.18
N ALA A 511 16.06 -4.07 19.92
CA ALA A 511 15.74 -3.23 18.77
C ALA A 511 16.44 -1.87 18.85
N HIS A 512 16.45 -1.25 20.04
CA HIS A 512 17.19 0.00 20.26
C HIS A 512 18.70 -0.19 20.07
N GLN A 513 19.26 -1.27 20.60
CA GLN A 513 20.67 -1.60 20.40
C GLN A 513 21.00 -1.83 18.92
N ASN A 514 20.16 -2.56 18.19
CA ASN A 514 20.33 -2.79 16.75
C ASN A 514 20.36 -1.47 15.96
N LEU A 515 19.48 -0.52 16.31
CA LEU A 515 19.45 0.80 15.68
C LEU A 515 20.73 1.59 15.95
N LEU A 516 21.22 1.56 17.20
CA LEU A 516 22.50 2.20 17.56
C LEU A 516 23.68 1.56 16.82
N ILE A 517 23.72 0.22 16.80
CA ILE A 517 24.72 -0.55 16.07
C ILE A 517 24.68 -0.19 14.57
N GLN A 518 23.52 -0.15 13.96
CA GLN A 518 23.37 0.19 12.54
C GLN A 518 23.91 1.58 12.20
N ASN A 519 23.62 2.56 13.04
CA ASN A 519 24.07 3.94 12.84
C ASN A 519 25.58 4.08 12.96
N GLU A 520 26.19 3.44 13.97
CA GLU A 520 27.65 3.53 14.20
C GLU A 520 28.45 2.64 13.23
N LEU A 521 27.89 1.48 12.85
CA LEU A 521 28.55 0.54 11.94
C LEU A 521 28.80 1.12 10.55
N ARG A 522 27.92 2.03 10.10
CA ARG A 522 28.08 2.75 8.83
C ARG A 522 29.42 3.48 8.71
N TYR A 523 29.92 3.97 9.82
CA TYR A 523 31.17 4.73 9.86
C TYR A 523 32.36 3.90 10.41
N ALA A 524 32.14 2.65 10.78
CA ALA A 524 33.15 1.82 11.44
C ALA A 524 34.39 1.57 10.57
N ILE A 525 34.23 1.46 9.24
CA ILE A 525 35.34 1.31 8.29
C ILE A 525 36.14 2.61 8.23
N GLU A 526 35.51 3.75 8.01
CA GLU A 526 36.16 5.06 7.88
C GLU A 526 36.90 5.44 9.18
N ARG A 527 36.33 5.11 10.34
CA ARG A 527 36.91 5.40 11.65
C ARG A 527 37.93 4.36 12.12
N GLN A 528 38.27 3.39 11.29
CA GLN A 528 39.20 2.30 11.59
C GLN A 528 38.85 1.52 12.87
N GLN A 529 37.56 1.29 13.10
CA GLN A 529 37.06 0.57 14.28
C GLN A 529 36.97 -0.94 14.04
N LEU A 530 37.04 -1.37 12.78
CA LEU A 530 37.04 -2.78 12.41
C LEU A 530 38.46 -3.32 12.35
N SER A 531 38.60 -4.56 12.78
CA SER A 531 39.87 -5.29 12.73
C SER A 531 39.60 -6.77 12.46
N LEU A 532 40.63 -7.48 11.99
CA LEU A 532 40.59 -8.92 11.83
C LEU A 532 41.45 -9.61 12.89
N VAL A 533 40.94 -10.70 13.40
CA VAL A 533 41.68 -11.69 14.15
C VAL A 533 41.67 -13.01 13.42
N TYR A 534 42.70 -13.82 13.59
CA TYR A 534 42.87 -15.07 12.84
C TYR A 534 42.85 -16.25 13.80
N GLN A 535 41.94 -17.20 13.56
CA GLN A 535 41.92 -18.44 14.34
C GLN A 535 42.57 -19.57 13.57
N PRO A 536 43.63 -20.18 14.11
CA PRO A 536 44.32 -21.26 13.44
C PRO A 536 43.47 -22.52 13.26
N ILE A 537 43.60 -23.11 12.08
CA ILE A 537 43.06 -24.42 11.73
C ILE A 537 44.24 -25.40 11.60
N VAL A 538 44.15 -26.52 12.29
CA VAL A 538 45.25 -27.49 12.36
C VAL A 538 44.82 -28.87 11.90
N ASP A 539 45.78 -29.68 11.46
CA ASP A 539 45.58 -31.10 11.18
C ASP A 539 45.64 -31.98 12.45
N ALA A 540 45.46 -33.28 12.28
CA ALA A 540 45.52 -34.24 13.37
C ALA A 540 46.85 -34.25 14.11
N GLN A 541 47.93 -33.80 13.48
CA GLN A 541 49.30 -33.70 14.06
C GLN A 541 49.55 -32.32 14.73
N GLY A 542 48.57 -31.41 14.69
CA GLY A 542 48.68 -30.06 15.22
C GLY A 542 49.46 -29.11 14.32
N LYS A 543 49.67 -29.47 13.05
CA LYS A 543 50.31 -28.60 12.05
C LYS A 543 49.28 -27.62 11.49
N LEU A 544 49.63 -26.35 11.39
CA LEU A 544 48.82 -25.32 10.80
C LEU A 544 48.54 -25.58 9.34
N THR A 545 47.26 -25.71 8.96
CA THR A 545 46.79 -25.96 7.60
C THR A 545 46.02 -24.77 7.02
N GLY A 546 45.45 -23.94 7.86
CA GLY A 546 44.68 -22.75 7.47
C GLY A 546 44.47 -21.82 8.68
N ALA A 547 43.73 -20.76 8.44
CA ALA A 547 43.18 -19.94 9.51
C ALA A 547 41.88 -19.28 9.03
N GLU A 548 40.98 -19.06 9.94
CA GLU A 548 39.75 -18.29 9.70
C GLU A 548 39.95 -16.84 10.11
N ALA A 549 39.62 -15.91 9.20
CA ALA A 549 39.62 -14.48 9.46
C ALA A 549 38.27 -14.07 10.07
N LEU A 550 38.32 -13.66 11.32
CA LEU A 550 37.18 -13.31 12.11
C LEU A 550 37.13 -11.81 12.36
N LEU A 551 36.01 -11.19 11.97
CA LEU A 551 35.80 -9.75 12.13
C LEU A 551 35.63 -9.36 13.60
N ARG A 552 36.21 -8.25 14.00
CA ARG A 552 36.03 -7.64 15.31
C ARG A 552 35.73 -6.15 15.17
N TRP A 553 34.86 -5.66 16.02
CA TRP A 553 34.51 -4.26 16.07
C TRP A 553 34.82 -3.66 17.43
N GLN A 554 35.79 -2.75 17.45
CA GLN A 554 36.23 -2.01 18.65
C GLN A 554 35.60 -0.62 18.62
N HIS A 555 34.50 -0.46 19.33
CA HIS A 555 33.83 0.83 19.41
C HIS A 555 34.47 1.71 20.53
N PRO A 556 34.71 3.02 20.30
CA PRO A 556 35.43 3.88 21.28
C PRO A 556 34.72 3.99 22.63
N GLN A 557 33.38 3.95 22.65
CA GLN A 557 32.58 4.13 23.87
C GLN A 557 32.03 2.82 24.41
N GLN A 558 31.67 1.87 23.53
CA GLN A 558 31.05 0.60 23.90
C GLN A 558 32.06 -0.55 24.04
N GLY A 559 33.29 -0.31 23.72
CA GLY A 559 34.33 -1.35 23.76
C GLY A 559 34.20 -2.35 22.61
N ASN A 560 34.43 -3.61 22.89
CA ASN A 560 34.34 -4.69 21.88
C ASN A 560 32.87 -5.13 21.69
N ILE A 561 32.29 -4.83 20.52
CA ILE A 561 30.94 -5.26 20.16
C ILE A 561 31.04 -6.66 19.53
N SER A 562 30.19 -7.57 20.01
CA SER A 562 30.18 -8.96 19.56
C SER A 562 29.78 -9.10 18.08
N PRO A 563 30.47 -9.93 17.28
CA PRO A 563 30.03 -10.28 15.94
C PRO A 563 28.59 -10.80 15.87
N ALA A 564 28.17 -11.54 16.90
CA ALA A 564 26.79 -12.04 16.99
C ALA A 564 25.74 -10.92 17.08
N ASP A 565 26.12 -9.72 17.55
CA ASP A 565 25.24 -8.57 17.67
C ASP A 565 25.23 -7.71 16.40
N PHE A 566 26.42 -7.45 15.80
CA PHE A 566 26.48 -6.50 14.68
C PHE A 566 26.40 -7.13 13.29
N ILE A 567 26.80 -8.39 13.10
CA ILE A 567 26.72 -9.06 11.77
C ILE A 567 25.27 -9.16 11.28
N PRO A 568 24.28 -9.61 12.10
CA PRO A 568 22.89 -9.64 11.66
C PRO A 568 22.38 -8.24 11.29
N VAL A 569 22.77 -7.21 12.02
CA VAL A 569 22.41 -5.81 11.72
C VAL A 569 23.04 -5.35 10.40
N ALA A 570 24.30 -5.72 10.15
CA ALA A 570 24.99 -5.44 8.88
C ALA A 570 24.31 -6.12 7.69
N GLU A 571 23.86 -7.37 7.86
CA GLU A 571 23.13 -8.12 6.84
C GLU A 571 21.75 -7.49 6.53
N GLY A 572 20.98 -7.20 7.57
CA GLY A 572 19.67 -6.56 7.45
C GLY A 572 19.75 -5.19 6.77
N SER A 573 20.70 -4.36 7.16
CA SER A 573 20.91 -3.02 6.61
C SER A 573 21.62 -2.99 5.25
N GLY A 574 22.28 -4.09 4.84
CA GLY A 574 23.08 -4.16 3.61
C GLY A 574 24.53 -3.72 3.74
N LEU A 575 24.93 -3.21 4.90
CA LEU A 575 26.31 -2.80 5.19
C LEU A 575 27.29 -3.96 5.11
N ILE A 576 26.80 -5.20 5.26
CA ILE A 576 27.64 -6.40 5.16
C ILE A 576 28.40 -6.50 3.85
N SER A 577 27.88 -5.92 2.77
CA SER A 577 28.53 -5.93 1.46
C SER A 577 29.80 -5.06 1.43
N GLU A 578 29.75 -3.90 2.05
CA GLU A 578 30.90 -2.98 2.17
C GLU A 578 31.93 -3.54 3.16
N ILE A 579 31.44 -4.04 4.30
CA ILE A 579 32.27 -4.68 5.32
C ILE A 579 32.99 -5.90 4.73
N GLY A 580 32.30 -6.76 4.00
CA GLY A 580 32.90 -7.93 3.41
C GLY A 580 33.91 -7.61 2.31
N HIS A 581 33.68 -6.56 1.54
CA HIS A 581 34.68 -6.05 0.60
C HIS A 581 35.95 -5.58 1.35
N TRP A 582 35.76 -4.84 2.44
CA TRP A 582 36.84 -4.41 3.31
C TRP A 582 37.60 -5.61 3.91
N VAL A 583 36.91 -6.64 4.41
CA VAL A 583 37.50 -7.88 4.93
C VAL A 583 38.40 -8.54 3.90
N ILE A 584 37.91 -8.70 2.65
CA ILE A 584 38.71 -9.29 1.57
C ILE A 584 39.96 -8.49 1.29
N LEU A 585 39.88 -7.14 1.26
CA LEU A 585 41.02 -6.28 1.06
C LEU A 585 42.04 -6.40 2.21
N GLU A 586 41.59 -6.47 3.46
CA GLU A 586 42.47 -6.61 4.64
C GLU A 586 43.17 -7.97 4.65
N VAL A 587 42.47 -9.05 4.31
CA VAL A 587 43.09 -10.37 4.15
C VAL A 587 44.12 -10.36 3.03
N CYS A 588 43.83 -9.73 1.89
CA CYS A 588 44.77 -9.56 0.80
C CYS A 588 46.02 -8.75 1.22
N ARG A 589 45.81 -7.66 1.99
CA ARG A 589 46.88 -6.85 2.58
C ARG A 589 47.78 -7.71 3.47
N PHE A 590 47.17 -8.46 4.39
CA PHE A 590 47.89 -9.35 5.30
C PHE A 590 48.74 -10.39 4.55
N ILE A 591 48.13 -11.11 3.58
CA ILE A 591 48.85 -12.12 2.80
C ILE A 591 50.03 -11.51 2.05
N ARG A 592 49.85 -10.37 1.40
CA ARG A 592 50.91 -9.64 0.67
C ARG A 592 52.06 -9.21 1.58
N GLU A 593 51.72 -8.68 2.76
CA GLU A 593 52.74 -8.27 3.72
C GLU A 593 53.59 -9.45 4.23
N GLN A 594 52.98 -10.61 4.47
CA GLN A 594 53.72 -11.81 4.86
C GLN A 594 54.55 -12.35 3.70
N GLN A 595 54.01 -12.37 2.50
CA GLN A 595 54.74 -12.76 1.29
C GLN A 595 55.94 -11.87 1.01
N ALA A 596 55.83 -10.55 1.18
CA ALA A 596 56.91 -9.60 1.05
C ALA A 596 58.03 -9.84 2.07
N ARG A 597 57.73 -10.46 3.23
CA ARG A 597 58.67 -10.91 4.24
C ARG A 597 59.22 -12.32 3.97
N GLY A 598 58.85 -12.94 2.84
CA GLY A 598 59.25 -14.31 2.51
C GLY A 598 58.56 -15.38 3.36
N ILE A 599 57.46 -15.06 4.02
CA ILE A 599 56.71 -15.96 4.87
C ILE A 599 55.52 -16.55 4.07
N GLY A 600 55.48 -17.88 3.97
CA GLY A 600 54.34 -18.58 3.35
C GLY A 600 53.10 -18.48 4.26
N VAL A 601 52.01 -17.97 3.72
CA VAL A 601 50.75 -17.89 4.44
C VAL A 601 49.92 -19.14 4.11
N PRO A 602 49.36 -19.86 5.08
CA PRO A 602 48.40 -20.93 4.82
C PRO A 602 47.13 -20.34 4.25
N LYS A 603 46.20 -21.19 3.79
CA LYS A 603 44.89 -20.78 3.26
C LYS A 603 44.11 -20.00 4.33
N ILE A 604 43.61 -18.82 3.98
CA ILE A 604 42.78 -18.00 4.86
C ILE A 604 41.33 -18.15 4.46
N ALA A 605 40.50 -18.57 5.40
CA ALA A 605 39.06 -18.67 5.25
C ALA A 605 38.40 -17.33 5.61
N ILE A 606 37.39 -16.96 4.84
CA ILE A 606 36.60 -15.72 5.00
C ILE A 606 35.13 -16.07 4.99
N ASN A 607 34.42 -15.67 6.02
CA ASN A 607 32.96 -15.77 6.11
C ASN A 607 32.29 -14.85 5.10
N LEU A 608 31.33 -15.37 4.35
CA LEU A 608 30.63 -14.66 3.31
C LEU A 608 29.10 -14.78 3.49
N SER A 609 28.43 -13.64 3.56
CA SER A 609 26.97 -13.65 3.68
C SER A 609 26.27 -14.05 2.37
N ALA A 610 25.08 -14.65 2.48
CA ALA A 610 24.24 -14.97 1.33
C ALA A 610 23.99 -13.74 0.44
N ARG A 611 23.80 -12.58 1.06
CA ARG A 611 23.53 -11.31 0.36
C ARG A 611 24.71 -10.86 -0.51
N GLN A 612 25.93 -11.02 -0.02
CA GLN A 612 27.15 -10.70 -0.79
C GLN A 612 27.33 -11.69 -1.93
N PHE A 613 27.23 -12.99 -1.63
CA PHE A 613 27.40 -14.01 -2.64
C PHE A 613 26.38 -13.93 -3.77
N ASN A 614 25.16 -13.45 -3.47
CA ASN A 614 24.09 -13.27 -4.46
C ASN A 614 24.22 -11.98 -5.29
N GLN A 615 25.19 -11.10 -5.00
CA GLN A 615 25.40 -9.91 -5.83
C GLN A 615 25.78 -10.28 -7.27
N PRO A 616 25.26 -9.56 -8.27
CA PRO A 616 25.73 -9.73 -9.66
C PRO A 616 27.23 -9.52 -9.74
N GLU A 617 27.90 -10.32 -10.56
CA GLU A 617 29.35 -10.19 -10.84
C GLU A 617 30.27 -10.30 -9.59
N PHE A 618 29.78 -10.82 -8.46
CA PHE A 618 30.60 -10.95 -7.26
C PHE A 618 31.82 -11.81 -7.51
N VAL A 619 31.68 -12.96 -8.16
CA VAL A 619 32.76 -13.91 -8.44
C VAL A 619 33.81 -13.28 -9.35
N GLU A 620 33.37 -12.63 -10.42
CA GLU A 620 34.25 -11.96 -11.39
C GLU A 620 35.03 -10.82 -10.73
N ARG A 621 34.34 -10.02 -9.91
CA ARG A 621 34.97 -8.91 -9.14
C ARG A 621 35.99 -9.43 -8.13
N LEU A 622 35.69 -10.51 -7.43
CA LEU A 622 36.63 -11.13 -6.49
C LEU A 622 37.89 -11.63 -7.20
N ILE A 623 37.72 -12.36 -8.30
CA ILE A 623 38.85 -12.87 -9.10
C ILE A 623 39.71 -11.71 -9.63
N ALA A 624 39.07 -10.67 -10.16
CA ALA A 624 39.76 -9.48 -10.65
C ALA A 624 40.53 -8.76 -9.52
N LEU A 625 39.91 -8.65 -8.33
CA LEU A 625 40.54 -8.06 -7.13
C LEU A 625 41.77 -8.85 -6.69
N LEU A 626 41.70 -10.17 -6.55
CA LEU A 626 42.83 -11.03 -6.17
C LEU A 626 43.98 -10.89 -7.16
N LYS A 627 43.65 -10.90 -8.47
CA LYS A 627 44.64 -10.69 -9.51
C LYS A 627 45.28 -9.31 -9.44
N ALA A 628 44.51 -8.26 -9.22
CA ALA A 628 45.03 -6.89 -9.05
C ALA A 628 45.92 -6.75 -7.83
N GLN A 629 45.61 -7.46 -6.74
CA GLN A 629 46.40 -7.49 -5.52
C GLN A 629 47.61 -8.44 -5.58
N GLY A 630 47.76 -9.22 -6.65
CA GLY A 630 48.84 -10.19 -6.80
C GLY A 630 48.74 -11.39 -5.86
N ILE A 631 47.52 -11.74 -5.42
CA ILE A 631 47.26 -12.84 -4.50
C ILE A 631 46.88 -14.09 -5.30
N ALA A 632 47.53 -15.22 -4.98
CA ALA A 632 47.12 -16.49 -5.55
C ALA A 632 45.70 -16.89 -5.09
N THR A 633 44.87 -17.32 -6.01
CA THR A 633 43.48 -17.60 -5.74
C THR A 633 43.27 -18.76 -4.76
N ASP A 634 44.20 -19.70 -4.69
CA ASP A 634 44.20 -20.83 -3.77
C ASP A 634 44.56 -20.43 -2.31
N ALA A 635 45.05 -19.20 -2.09
CA ALA A 635 45.31 -18.65 -0.76
C ALA A 635 44.03 -18.33 0.03
N LEU A 636 42.87 -18.25 -0.64
CA LEU A 636 41.58 -17.98 -0.02
C LEU A 636 40.65 -19.18 -0.02
N GLU A 637 39.83 -19.24 1.01
CA GLU A 637 38.63 -20.09 1.11
C GLU A 637 37.44 -19.22 1.49
N LEU A 638 36.32 -19.43 0.85
CA LEU A 638 35.07 -18.73 1.16
C LEU A 638 34.17 -19.67 1.96
N GLU A 639 33.72 -19.22 3.11
CA GLU A 639 32.81 -19.96 3.97
C GLU A 639 31.40 -19.42 3.81
N LEU A 640 30.46 -20.30 3.51
CA LEU A 640 29.04 -20.01 3.31
C LEU A 640 28.23 -20.87 4.27
N THR A 641 27.33 -20.27 5.01
CA THR A 641 26.42 -21.02 5.88
C THR A 641 25.49 -21.93 5.07
N GLU A 642 25.04 -22.99 5.68
CA GLU A 642 24.07 -23.94 5.08
C GLU A 642 22.85 -23.21 4.50
N TYR A 643 22.29 -22.25 5.26
CA TYR A 643 21.14 -21.46 4.82
C TYR A 643 21.43 -20.61 3.57
N ALA A 644 22.63 -20.07 3.46
CA ALA A 644 23.03 -19.27 2.30
C ALA A 644 22.98 -20.07 0.99
N LEU A 645 23.30 -21.37 1.05
CA LEU A 645 23.33 -22.26 -0.12
C LEU A 645 21.95 -22.66 -0.63
N LEU A 646 20.91 -22.59 0.20
CA LEU A 646 19.54 -23.01 -0.17
C LEU A 646 18.78 -22.00 -1.02
N THR A 647 19.19 -20.74 -1.07
CA THR A 647 18.41 -19.63 -1.62
C THR A 647 18.25 -19.62 -3.14
N ASN A 648 19.12 -20.25 -3.94
CA ASN A 648 18.97 -20.36 -5.40
C ASN A 648 19.99 -21.33 -6.01
N LEU A 649 19.72 -22.60 -5.90
CA LEU A 649 20.65 -23.70 -6.19
C LEU A 649 21.30 -23.66 -7.58
N CYS A 650 20.56 -23.27 -8.61
CA CYS A 650 21.09 -23.25 -9.98
C CYS A 650 22.17 -22.16 -10.15
N ILE A 651 21.93 -20.99 -9.58
CA ILE A 651 22.89 -19.86 -9.59
C ILE A 651 24.06 -20.16 -8.69
N MET A 652 23.82 -20.75 -7.51
CA MET A 652 24.85 -21.14 -6.55
C MET A 652 25.83 -22.14 -7.17
N ASN A 653 25.33 -23.19 -7.79
CA ASN A 653 26.18 -24.20 -8.43
C ASN A 653 27.11 -23.58 -9.49
N THR A 654 26.53 -22.72 -10.35
CA THR A 654 27.31 -22.02 -11.39
C THR A 654 28.41 -21.15 -10.80
N ARG A 655 28.10 -20.38 -9.74
CA ARG A 655 29.08 -19.48 -9.08
C ARG A 655 30.16 -20.22 -8.34
N ILE A 656 29.80 -21.27 -7.59
CA ILE A 656 30.77 -22.12 -6.91
C ILE A 656 31.69 -22.83 -7.91
N ASP A 657 31.17 -23.27 -9.05
CA ASP A 657 32.00 -23.90 -10.12
C ASP A 657 32.95 -22.86 -10.74
N LEU A 658 32.53 -21.63 -10.94
CA LEU A 658 33.41 -20.53 -11.38
C LEU A 658 34.56 -20.27 -10.38
N LEU A 659 34.23 -20.21 -9.08
CA LEU A 659 35.23 -20.05 -8.02
C LEU A 659 36.23 -21.21 -8.00
N ARG A 660 35.74 -22.44 -8.09
CA ARG A 660 36.58 -23.67 -8.17
C ARG A 660 37.50 -23.63 -9.37
N LYS A 661 36.97 -23.26 -10.56
CA LYS A 661 37.79 -23.12 -11.79
C LYS A 661 38.86 -22.02 -11.64
N ALA A 662 38.60 -20.99 -10.87
CA ALA A 662 39.57 -19.99 -10.57
C ALA A 662 40.57 -20.39 -9.47
N GLY A 663 40.40 -21.54 -8.81
CA GLY A 663 41.25 -22.07 -7.75
C GLY A 663 40.85 -21.64 -6.34
N ILE A 664 39.71 -20.93 -6.18
CA ILE A 664 39.18 -20.51 -4.88
C ILE A 664 38.36 -21.66 -4.30
N SER A 665 38.68 -22.07 -3.07
CA SER A 665 37.94 -23.11 -2.35
C SER A 665 36.65 -22.51 -1.73
N VAL A 666 35.60 -23.32 -1.67
CA VAL A 666 34.37 -22.98 -0.97
C VAL A 666 34.09 -24.05 0.09
N ALA A 667 33.84 -23.61 1.32
CA ALA A 667 33.45 -24.46 2.43
C ALA A 667 32.00 -24.16 2.83
N ILE A 668 31.30 -25.19 3.31
CA ILE A 668 30.03 -25.02 4.00
C ILE A 668 30.29 -24.87 5.49
N ASP A 669 29.68 -23.84 6.08
CA ASP A 669 29.81 -23.48 7.49
C ASP A 669 28.55 -23.77 8.28
N ASP A 670 28.65 -23.89 9.62
CA ASP A 670 27.56 -24.15 10.58
C ASP A 670 26.72 -25.40 10.21
N PHE A 671 27.36 -26.43 9.66
CA PHE A 671 26.64 -27.58 9.14
C PHE A 671 25.92 -28.40 10.23
N GLY A 672 24.64 -28.65 10.00
CA GLY A 672 23.76 -29.45 10.86
C GLY A 672 22.80 -28.58 11.69
N THR A 673 22.91 -27.24 11.66
CA THR A 673 22.00 -26.35 12.37
C THR A 673 20.72 -26.04 11.56
N GLY A 674 20.70 -26.39 10.26
CA GLY A 674 19.60 -26.16 9.31
C GLY A 674 18.93 -27.43 8.79
N TYR A 675 18.06 -27.26 7.81
CA TYR A 675 17.38 -28.36 7.10
C TYR A 675 18.21 -28.82 5.90
N SER A 676 19.22 -29.64 6.13
CA SER A 676 20.04 -30.17 5.03
C SER A 676 19.30 -31.22 4.22
N SER A 677 18.92 -30.88 3.01
CA SER A 677 18.63 -31.93 2.02
C SER A 677 19.95 -32.43 1.42
N LEU A 678 20.36 -33.65 1.76
CA LEU A 678 21.56 -34.31 1.27
C LEU A 678 21.69 -34.28 -0.26
N SER A 679 20.57 -34.20 -0.97
CA SER A 679 20.55 -34.16 -2.45
C SER A 679 21.19 -32.88 -3.01
N TYR A 680 21.28 -31.78 -2.25
CA TYR A 680 21.90 -30.56 -2.72
C TYR A 680 23.39 -30.55 -2.55
N LEU A 681 23.90 -31.10 -1.43
CA LEU A 681 25.34 -31.20 -1.17
C LEU A 681 26.08 -32.01 -2.23
N GLN A 682 25.46 -33.09 -2.71
CA GLN A 682 26.01 -33.95 -3.74
C GLN A 682 26.30 -33.24 -5.05
N ASN A 683 25.54 -32.19 -5.36
CA ASN A 683 25.61 -31.45 -6.63
C ASN A 683 26.45 -30.15 -6.55
N LEU A 684 26.87 -29.72 -5.35
CA LEU A 684 27.65 -28.51 -5.18
C LEU A 684 29.18 -28.87 -5.17
N PRO A 685 30.00 -28.19 -5.97
CA PRO A 685 31.44 -28.43 -6.02
C PRO A 685 32.17 -27.80 -4.84
N LEU A 686 31.80 -28.20 -3.63
CA LEU A 686 32.40 -27.75 -2.37
C LEU A 686 33.75 -28.44 -2.12
N SER A 687 34.58 -27.87 -1.30
CA SER A 687 35.90 -28.41 -0.93
C SER A 687 35.92 -28.92 0.50
N ARG A 688 35.11 -28.36 1.38
CA ARG A 688 35.19 -28.59 2.81
C ARG A 688 33.82 -28.45 3.47
N LEU A 689 33.66 -29.15 4.59
CA LEU A 689 32.49 -29.04 5.47
C LEU A 689 33.01 -28.75 6.90
N LYS A 690 32.45 -27.69 7.54
CA LYS A 690 32.73 -27.34 8.93
C LYS A 690 31.56 -27.82 9.81
N ILE A 691 31.90 -28.61 10.84
CA ILE A 691 30.92 -29.09 11.81
C ILE A 691 30.76 -28.01 12.86
N ASP A 692 29.55 -27.52 13.04
CA ASP A 692 29.23 -26.49 14.01
C ASP A 692 29.64 -26.85 15.44
N ALA A 693 30.13 -25.87 16.17
CA ALA A 693 30.62 -26.02 17.54
C ALA A 693 29.58 -26.64 18.49
N SER A 694 28.28 -26.40 18.29
CA SER A 694 27.22 -26.94 19.14
C SER A 694 27.13 -28.48 19.12
N PHE A 695 27.54 -29.12 18.02
CA PHE A 695 27.63 -30.58 17.94
C PHE A 695 28.92 -31.09 18.58
N VAL A 696 30.03 -30.39 18.36
CA VAL A 696 31.34 -30.75 18.95
C VAL A 696 31.33 -30.63 20.46
N GLN A 697 30.71 -29.60 21.01
CA GLN A 697 30.54 -29.41 22.47
C GLN A 697 29.73 -30.51 23.14
N LYS A 698 28.80 -31.15 22.43
CA LYS A 698 27.99 -32.26 22.93
C LYS A 698 28.63 -33.63 22.84
N ILE A 699 29.88 -33.73 22.29
CA ILE A 699 30.60 -35.00 22.24
C ILE A 699 30.79 -35.53 23.67
N GLY A 700 30.41 -36.79 23.86
CA GLY A 700 30.49 -37.46 25.17
C GLY A 700 29.28 -37.21 26.11
N SER A 701 28.30 -36.37 25.72
CA SER A 701 27.08 -36.16 26.51
C SER A 701 26.02 -37.28 26.31
N GLY A 702 26.17 -38.10 25.26
CA GLY A 702 25.27 -39.21 25.01
C GLY A 702 25.44 -39.83 23.63
N ARG A 703 25.02 -41.09 23.46
CA ARG A 703 25.16 -41.87 22.23
C ARG A 703 24.58 -41.19 20.99
N SER A 704 23.54 -40.41 21.16
CA SER A 704 22.85 -39.71 20.06
C SER A 704 23.73 -38.58 19.50
N ALA A 705 24.34 -37.78 20.38
CA ALA A 705 25.21 -36.67 19.99
C ALA A 705 26.45 -37.19 19.23
N ASP A 706 27.07 -38.23 19.75
CA ASP A 706 28.25 -38.86 19.14
C ASP A 706 27.89 -39.46 17.77
N ALA A 707 26.72 -40.08 17.64
CA ALA A 707 26.23 -40.66 16.38
C ALA A 707 26.02 -39.61 15.30
N ILE A 708 25.53 -38.42 15.66
CA ILE A 708 25.31 -37.28 14.72
C ILE A 708 26.66 -36.84 14.14
N VAL A 709 27.65 -36.55 15.01
CA VAL A 709 28.99 -36.11 14.57
C VAL A 709 29.63 -37.16 13.67
N LYS A 710 29.51 -38.46 14.03
CA LYS A 710 29.99 -39.56 13.21
C LYS A 710 29.32 -39.59 11.83
N ALA A 711 27.99 -39.47 11.80
CA ALA A 711 27.23 -39.45 10.56
C ALA A 711 27.63 -38.28 9.63
N ILE A 712 27.87 -37.09 10.21
CA ILE A 712 28.30 -35.92 9.44
C ILE A 712 29.68 -36.17 8.80
N ILE A 713 30.64 -36.74 9.53
CA ILE A 713 31.99 -37.01 9.03
C ILE A 713 31.95 -38.04 7.93
N GLU A 714 31.25 -39.16 8.14
CA GLU A 714 31.09 -40.25 7.16
C GLU A 714 30.41 -39.78 5.86
N MET A 715 29.38 -38.95 6.02
CA MET A 715 28.69 -38.32 4.90
C MET A 715 29.62 -37.39 4.11
N ALA A 716 30.31 -36.47 4.79
CA ALA A 716 31.22 -35.52 4.16
C ALA A 716 32.31 -36.25 3.35
N HIS A 717 32.92 -37.28 3.92
CA HIS A 717 33.94 -38.10 3.25
C HIS A 717 33.35 -38.87 2.05
N SER A 718 32.12 -39.37 2.15
CA SER A 718 31.43 -40.00 1.02
C SER A 718 31.14 -39.03 -0.13
N LEU A 719 31.12 -37.73 0.14
CA LEU A 719 31.02 -36.64 -0.85
C LEU A 719 32.39 -36.06 -1.26
N GLU A 720 33.48 -36.69 -0.86
CA GLU A 720 34.85 -36.27 -1.12
C GLU A 720 35.20 -34.89 -0.49
N LEU A 721 34.48 -34.47 0.55
CA LEU A 721 34.72 -33.23 1.27
C LEU A 721 35.68 -33.45 2.43
N LYS A 722 36.59 -32.49 2.66
CA LYS A 722 37.35 -32.41 3.90
C LYS A 722 36.53 -31.89 5.04
N VAL A 723 36.76 -32.41 6.24
CA VAL A 723 36.01 -32.04 7.42
C VAL A 723 36.84 -31.18 8.35
N VAL A 724 36.26 -30.06 8.84
CA VAL A 724 36.81 -29.26 9.95
C VAL A 724 35.84 -29.36 11.13
N ALA A 725 36.32 -29.73 12.29
CA ALA A 725 35.54 -29.66 13.52
C ALA A 725 35.80 -28.35 14.25
N GLU A 726 34.75 -27.59 14.50
CA GLU A 726 34.81 -26.31 15.20
C GLU A 726 34.57 -26.44 16.69
N GLY A 727 35.03 -25.44 17.45
CA GLY A 727 34.79 -25.39 18.89
C GLY A 727 35.40 -26.56 19.66
N VAL A 728 36.51 -27.09 19.19
CA VAL A 728 37.25 -28.14 19.91
C VAL A 728 37.97 -27.53 21.10
N GLU A 729 37.48 -27.83 22.32
CA GLU A 729 37.96 -27.26 23.56
C GLU A 729 38.72 -28.28 24.44
N THR A 730 38.45 -29.57 24.25
CA THR A 730 39.00 -30.61 25.11
C THR A 730 39.81 -31.67 24.31
N ALA A 731 40.82 -32.25 24.98
CA ALA A 731 41.57 -33.36 24.40
C ALA A 731 40.71 -34.60 24.10
N GLN A 732 39.62 -34.80 24.87
CA GLN A 732 38.65 -35.87 24.63
C GLN A 732 37.87 -35.69 23.33
N GLN A 733 37.35 -34.48 23.07
CA GLN A 733 36.69 -34.14 21.80
C GLN A 733 37.64 -34.37 20.64
N ARG A 734 38.87 -33.86 20.72
CA ARG A 734 39.87 -34.08 19.68
C ARG A 734 40.13 -35.57 19.43
N ALA A 735 40.34 -36.37 20.51
CA ALA A 735 40.61 -37.79 20.37
C ALA A 735 39.47 -38.54 19.67
N PHE A 736 38.21 -38.21 20.01
CA PHE A 736 37.03 -38.77 19.41
C PHE A 736 36.93 -38.41 17.92
N LEU A 737 37.02 -37.13 17.58
CA LEU A 737 36.99 -36.64 16.21
C LEU A 737 38.14 -37.25 15.36
N ASN A 738 39.33 -37.39 15.93
CA ASN A 738 40.45 -38.02 15.25
C ASN A 738 40.23 -39.52 14.98
N GLN A 739 39.57 -40.23 15.90
CA GLN A 739 39.19 -41.63 15.69
C GLN A 739 38.18 -41.79 14.55
N LEU A 740 37.32 -40.77 14.33
CA LEU A 740 36.37 -40.76 13.23
C LEU A 740 36.99 -40.29 11.92
N GLY A 741 38.26 -39.93 11.90
CA GLY A 741 38.99 -39.52 10.68
C GLY A 741 38.79 -38.05 10.32
N CYS A 742 38.36 -37.18 11.24
CA CYS A 742 38.23 -35.74 10.99
C CYS A 742 39.58 -35.16 10.48
N ASP A 743 39.56 -34.37 9.41
CA ASP A 743 40.78 -33.91 8.71
C ASP A 743 41.44 -32.74 9.42
N ASN A 744 40.61 -31.77 9.89
CA ASN A 744 41.11 -30.53 10.48
C ASN A 744 40.30 -30.19 11.73
N PHE A 745 40.92 -29.39 12.58
CA PHE A 745 40.40 -29.00 13.88
C PHE A 745 40.58 -27.52 14.11
N GLN A 746 39.58 -26.87 14.68
CA GLN A 746 39.57 -25.48 15.09
C GLN A 746 38.95 -25.35 16.48
N GLY A 747 39.54 -24.56 17.38
CA GLY A 747 38.96 -24.34 18.71
C GLY A 747 39.98 -23.94 19.75
N TYR A 748 39.50 -23.64 20.94
CA TYR A 748 40.32 -23.08 22.03
C TYR A 748 41.34 -24.09 22.62
N LEU A 749 41.16 -25.36 22.32
CA LEU A 749 42.21 -26.35 22.64
C LEU A 749 43.53 -26.05 21.95
N PHE A 750 43.48 -25.45 20.77
CA PHE A 750 44.69 -25.14 19.97
C PHE A 750 45.08 -23.67 20.08
N SER A 751 44.14 -22.79 19.86
CA SER A 751 44.30 -21.34 19.99
C SER A 751 42.95 -20.63 20.04
N GLN A 752 42.90 -19.56 20.85
CA GLN A 752 41.89 -18.52 20.65
C GLN A 752 42.16 -17.76 19.34
N PRO A 753 41.20 -17.02 18.80
CA PRO A 753 41.44 -16.10 17.70
C PRO A 753 42.56 -15.09 18.10
N LEU A 754 43.57 -14.99 17.26
CA LEU A 754 44.78 -14.19 17.53
C LEU A 754 44.73 -12.88 16.77
N PRO A 755 45.20 -11.77 17.35
CA PRO A 755 45.48 -10.57 16.61
C PRO A 755 46.46 -10.82 15.47
N GLU A 756 46.40 -10.01 14.42
CA GLU A 756 47.23 -10.15 13.21
C GLU A 756 48.75 -10.34 13.53
N VAL A 757 49.25 -9.55 14.46
CA VAL A 757 50.69 -9.59 14.86
C VAL A 757 51.05 -10.94 15.46
N GLU A 758 50.21 -11.48 16.33
CA GLU A 758 50.42 -12.77 16.98
C GLU A 758 50.30 -13.94 16.00
N PHE A 759 49.28 -13.88 15.13
CA PHE A 759 49.14 -14.89 14.08
C PHE A 759 50.34 -14.87 13.12
N ALA A 760 50.81 -13.68 12.70
CA ALA A 760 52.00 -13.55 11.86
C ALA A 760 53.25 -14.13 12.52
N ALA A 761 53.36 -14.07 13.84
CA ALA A 761 54.48 -14.68 14.58
C ALA A 761 54.44 -16.21 14.51
N LEU A 762 53.25 -16.84 14.46
CA LEU A 762 53.10 -18.30 14.29
C LEU A 762 53.55 -18.79 12.90
N LEU A 763 53.53 -17.93 11.90
CA LEU A 763 53.91 -18.28 10.51
C LEU A 763 55.43 -18.33 10.31
N ARG A 764 56.23 -17.78 11.24
CA ARG A 764 57.73 -17.70 11.11
C ARG A 764 58.36 -19.07 11.32
N PRO A 765 59.38 -19.47 10.56
CA PRO A 765 60.15 -20.69 10.83
C PRO A 765 61.06 -20.55 12.09
N PRO A 766 61.26 -21.60 12.88
CA PRO A 766 60.70 -22.94 12.72
C PRO A 766 59.22 -22.95 13.07
N ARG A 767 58.42 -23.45 12.16
CA ARG A 767 56.96 -23.61 12.35
C ARG A 767 56.73 -24.54 13.54
N ARG A 768 56.49 -23.96 14.74
CA ARG A 768 56.15 -24.70 15.96
C ARG A 768 54.77 -25.29 15.84
N LYS A 769 54.63 -26.56 16.27
CA LYS A 769 53.31 -27.14 16.58
C LYS A 769 52.66 -26.21 17.61
N LEU A 770 51.40 -25.84 17.42
CA LEU A 770 50.67 -25.06 18.43
C LEU A 770 50.68 -25.85 19.75
N PRO A 771 51.13 -25.24 20.85
CA PRO A 771 51.13 -25.91 22.15
C PRO A 771 49.67 -26.17 22.55
N TYR A 772 49.41 -27.31 23.15
CA TYR A 772 48.14 -27.59 23.81
C TYR A 772 47.91 -26.53 24.88
N ALA A 773 46.74 -25.89 24.89
CA ALA A 773 46.34 -25.13 26.04
C ALA A 773 46.27 -26.08 27.24
N ALA A 774 47.10 -25.90 28.24
CA ALA A 774 47.02 -26.70 29.46
C ALA A 774 45.64 -26.50 30.10
N PRO A 775 44.96 -27.56 30.57
CA PRO A 775 43.69 -27.39 31.27
C PRO A 775 43.97 -26.58 32.54
N GLY A 776 43.37 -25.42 32.60
CA GLY A 776 43.11 -24.48 33.70
C GLY A 776 44.05 -24.42 34.92
N SER A 777 44.55 -23.26 35.14
CA SER A 777 44.73 -22.72 36.50
C SER A 777 43.80 -21.53 36.69
#